data_f476ff2cf3640674bc74075689a2a050
#
_entry.id   f476ff2cf3640674bc74075689a2a050
#
_cell.length_a   1.000
_cell.length_b   1.000
_cell.length_c   1.000
_cell.angle_alpha   90.00
_cell.angle_beta   90.00
_cell.angle_gamma   90.00
#
_symmetry.space_group_name_H-M   'P 1'
#
loop_
_entity.id
_entity.type
_entity.pdbx_description
1 polymer ?
#
loop_
_entity_poly.entity_id
_entity_poly.type
_entity_poly.pdbx_seq_one_letter_code
_entity_poly.pdbx_strand_id
1 'polypeptide(L)'
;MEAETELPPQNQVVDRSFKLAPLSKRLSKIAANNGVRLKSNAIQEALQSSPSENAIDLIKDICAPMQLNYSVHALNKLRDLEHFNDFLIVTEDNNILYGRYKNNKTISCESFSDNEIQKIDFVELKNKFTNADIITFSPSDEPIKNVAQRLKLLNPLYGFGSGNFLWVAIASLFSNILGLATSLFIMVVYDRVLPNQASETLYALAIGVGVAVFFDQLLKMARSNIIEHTATAKDQHISNELFEQFVDTRVRNSKSVGSLTTIVRDFETYKDFVTSATILALIDLPFIFVFIYVIYVVGGALYLVPLVCIPIVVVSVLIIQPLLYRSSKRLSDANKSRQGYLVELLTGLDVLRVNGAFAELRKRFVRESRSFSKASARAKNLGQVSGNIVYVVQQFSQVAVIVYGFHLFINQDITMGAIIATMILSGKTLAPLAKLSQTLAKLNSALIARKNLQEFLKQRRKNIVGEESAFDVSSQEGIQVDNVTLRLADGAKPLFSQLSINVPRGQKLAVIGKSGSGKTTLIRLLCGLSEPEVGTAFVDGNDVTSIDRADVFKKIGVCFQDPWVFAGTIRENIALGHEDIDDDQIVLALKLAGGDALGNDLYAVLEGACLDRGSNLSGGQKQIITLARSFVFSPPFLLLDEPTSSMDAAMESQVIRNIKENFQDRTVVLVTHKPNLLNACDRILVLEGGKVAWDGSREQYVKLLNERKAAS
;
A
#
# COMPACT_ATOMS: atom_id res chain seq x y z
N MET A 1 53.50 -24.14 -14.26
CA MET A 1 53.25 -22.75 -14.65
C MET A 1 51.81 -22.44 -14.20
N GLU A 2 51.70 -22.11 -12.93
CA GLU A 2 50.46 -21.73 -12.25
C GLU A 2 50.25 -20.23 -12.47
N ALA A 3 49.12 -19.87 -13.02
CA ALA A 3 48.73 -18.47 -13.15
C ALA A 3 47.97 -18.06 -11.86
N GLU A 4 48.66 -17.30 -11.03
CA GLU A 4 48.05 -16.58 -9.90
C GLU A 4 47.06 -15.57 -10.43
N THR A 5 45.79 -15.78 -10.13
CA THR A 5 44.75 -14.80 -10.29
C THR A 5 44.80 -13.79 -9.12
N GLU A 6 45.36 -12.62 -9.38
CA GLU A 6 45.30 -11.47 -8.50
C GLU A 6 43.85 -11.07 -8.21
N LEU A 7 43.48 -11.07 -6.92
CA LEU A 7 42.26 -10.46 -6.42
C LEU A 7 42.34 -8.93 -6.62
N PRO A 8 41.23 -8.26 -7.00
CA PRO A 8 41.25 -6.80 -7.13
C PRO A 8 41.50 -6.15 -5.76
N PRO A 9 42.20 -5.00 -5.71
CA PRO A 9 42.59 -4.36 -4.48
C PRO A 9 41.39 -3.96 -3.64
N GLN A 10 41.44 -4.30 -2.36
CA GLN A 10 40.50 -3.86 -1.33
C GLN A 10 40.37 -2.34 -1.37
N ASN A 11 39.14 -1.85 -1.35
CA ASN A 11 38.73 -0.45 -1.28
C ASN A 11 39.65 0.37 -0.37
N GLN A 12 40.40 1.29 -0.97
CA GLN A 12 40.95 2.44 -0.27
C GLN A 12 39.74 3.23 0.25
N VAL A 13 39.60 3.27 1.58
CA VAL A 13 38.70 4.17 2.28
C VAL A 13 39.17 5.59 1.93
N VAL A 14 38.50 6.24 1.01
CA VAL A 14 38.71 7.65 0.71
C VAL A 14 38.34 8.39 2.00
N ASP A 15 39.32 9.10 2.56
CA ASP A 15 39.14 9.96 3.73
C ASP A 15 38.22 11.12 3.29
N ARG A 16 36.92 10.90 3.40
CA ARG A 16 35.93 11.92 3.06
C ARG A 16 35.96 12.97 4.17
N SER A 17 36.30 14.21 3.83
CA SER A 17 36.32 15.37 4.73
C SER A 17 34.97 15.64 5.43
N PHE A 18 33.90 14.90 5.07
CA PHE A 18 32.57 15.01 5.67
C PHE A 18 32.34 13.98 6.76
N LYS A 19 31.86 14.42 7.90
CA LYS A 19 31.27 13.53 8.90
C LYS A 19 29.89 13.09 8.40
N LEU A 20 29.78 11.89 7.83
CA LEU A 20 28.56 11.34 7.21
C LEU A 20 27.37 11.24 8.18
N ALA A 21 27.61 10.90 9.43
CA ALA A 21 26.58 10.74 10.45
C ALA A 21 25.83 12.06 10.79
N PRO A 22 26.51 13.21 11.01
CA PRO A 22 25.83 14.49 11.20
C PRO A 22 25.04 14.94 9.97
N LEU A 23 25.57 14.73 8.75
CA LEU A 23 24.89 15.07 7.50
C LEU A 23 23.62 14.25 7.31
N SER A 24 23.66 12.94 7.56
CA SER A 24 22.49 12.07 7.46
C SER A 24 21.37 12.51 8.40
N LYS A 25 21.71 12.87 9.63
CA LYS A 25 20.74 13.36 10.62
C LYS A 25 20.10 14.70 10.20
N ARG A 26 20.87 15.61 9.59
CA ARG A 26 20.33 16.89 9.11
C ARG A 26 19.49 16.73 7.84
N LEU A 27 19.92 15.90 6.89
CA LEU A 27 19.11 15.56 5.71
C LEU A 27 17.80 14.88 6.09
N SER A 28 17.81 13.99 7.07
CA SER A 28 16.59 13.39 7.62
C SER A 28 15.63 14.45 8.18
N LYS A 29 16.17 15.46 8.91
CA LYS A 29 15.39 16.56 9.45
C LYS A 29 14.84 17.48 8.36
N ILE A 30 15.65 17.82 7.34
CA ILE A 30 15.20 18.60 6.17
C ILE A 30 14.10 17.84 5.42
N ALA A 31 14.28 16.54 5.20
CA ALA A 31 13.31 15.69 4.55
C ALA A 31 11.97 15.67 5.32
N ALA A 32 12.03 15.48 6.64
CA ALA A 32 10.87 15.50 7.52
C ALA A 32 10.13 16.86 7.47
N ASN A 33 10.86 17.97 7.51
CA ASN A 33 10.30 19.33 7.41
C ASN A 33 9.65 19.60 6.04
N ASN A 34 10.08 18.88 4.99
CA ASN A 34 9.49 18.95 3.64
C ASN A 34 8.49 17.82 3.35
N GLY A 35 8.02 17.11 4.37
CA GLY A 35 6.99 16.08 4.25
C GLY A 35 7.47 14.74 3.66
N VAL A 36 8.79 14.54 3.51
CA VAL A 36 9.39 13.30 3.03
C VAL A 36 10.01 12.56 4.20
N ARG A 37 9.55 11.32 4.46
CA ARG A 37 10.10 10.46 5.50
C ARG A 37 11.26 9.65 4.95
N LEU A 38 12.43 9.90 5.49
CA LEU A 38 13.62 9.13 5.17
C LEU A 38 14.13 8.44 6.43
N LYS A 39 14.35 7.14 6.34
CA LYS A 39 15.08 6.41 7.39
C LYS A 39 16.51 6.92 7.41
N SER A 40 17.02 7.25 8.59
CA SER A 40 18.40 7.73 8.76
C SER A 40 19.43 6.75 8.16
N ASN A 41 19.17 5.44 8.28
CA ASN A 41 20.00 4.38 7.70
C ASN A 41 19.97 4.38 6.17
N ALA A 42 18.81 4.61 5.54
CA ALA A 42 18.72 4.70 4.09
C ALA A 42 19.51 5.91 3.53
N ILE A 43 19.54 7.01 4.26
CA ILE A 43 20.38 8.17 3.92
C ILE A 43 21.86 7.82 4.10
N GLN A 44 22.19 7.09 5.16
CA GLN A 44 23.56 6.69 5.45
C GLN A 44 24.10 5.69 4.42
N GLU A 45 23.28 4.71 4.00
CA GLU A 45 23.61 3.78 2.92
C GLU A 45 23.74 4.51 1.57
N ALA A 46 22.85 5.45 1.24
CA ALA A 46 22.94 6.25 0.03
C ALA A 46 24.18 7.14 0.03
N LEU A 47 24.55 7.71 1.19
CA LEU A 47 25.80 8.49 1.36
C LEU A 47 27.05 7.62 1.20
N GLN A 48 27.02 6.36 1.65
CA GLN A 48 28.15 5.42 1.52
C GLN A 48 28.27 4.85 0.11
N SER A 49 27.15 4.65 -0.59
CA SER A 49 27.10 4.04 -1.92
C SER A 49 27.28 5.03 -3.07
N SER A 50 27.15 6.34 -2.84
CA SER A 50 27.33 7.36 -3.87
C SER A 50 28.79 7.44 -4.33
N PRO A 51 29.07 7.37 -5.66
CA PRO A 51 30.42 7.49 -6.19
C PRO A 51 30.92 8.94 -6.25
N SER A 52 30.08 9.94 -5.98
CA SER A 52 30.35 11.34 -6.22
C SER A 52 31.30 11.95 -5.15
N GLU A 53 32.38 12.55 -5.58
CA GLU A 53 33.33 13.29 -4.72
C GLU A 53 32.88 14.75 -4.46
N ASN A 54 32.02 15.29 -5.33
CA ASN A 54 31.50 16.65 -5.23
C ASN A 54 30.27 16.68 -4.32
N ALA A 55 30.23 17.60 -3.35
CA ALA A 55 29.14 17.75 -2.39
C ALA A 55 27.77 17.98 -3.02
N ILE A 56 27.71 18.77 -4.11
CA ILE A 56 26.44 19.03 -4.83
C ILE A 56 25.92 17.76 -5.50
N ASP A 57 26.78 17.01 -6.17
CA ASP A 57 26.41 15.80 -6.87
C ASP A 57 26.08 14.68 -5.88
N LEU A 58 26.79 14.61 -4.74
CA LEU A 58 26.46 13.73 -3.62
C LEU A 58 25.03 14.00 -3.10
N ILE A 59 24.67 15.28 -2.88
CA ILE A 59 23.32 15.64 -2.41
C ILE A 59 22.28 15.34 -3.49
N LYS A 60 22.57 15.55 -4.77
CA LYS A 60 21.69 15.18 -5.89
C LYS A 60 21.44 13.65 -5.94
N ASP A 61 22.51 12.86 -5.83
CA ASP A 61 22.44 11.39 -5.85
C ASP A 61 21.59 10.87 -4.70
N ILE A 62 21.59 11.54 -3.57
CA ILE A 62 20.77 11.20 -2.39
C ILE A 62 19.32 11.67 -2.56
N CYS A 63 19.11 12.90 -3.05
CA CYS A 63 17.78 13.48 -3.20
C CYS A 63 16.94 12.81 -4.30
N ALA A 64 17.57 12.34 -5.38
CA ALA A 64 16.88 11.72 -6.51
C ALA A 64 16.09 10.44 -6.13
N PRO A 65 16.69 9.41 -5.50
CA PRO A 65 15.96 8.23 -5.06
C PRO A 65 14.97 8.51 -3.92
N MET A 66 15.21 9.59 -3.16
CA MET A 66 14.40 9.96 -2.00
C MET A 66 13.23 10.88 -2.33
N GLN A 67 13.04 11.24 -3.61
CA GLN A 67 11.97 12.14 -4.08
C GLN A 67 11.93 13.51 -3.35
N LEU A 68 13.07 13.96 -2.85
CA LEU A 68 13.22 15.29 -2.25
C LEU A 68 13.27 16.34 -3.37
N ASN A 69 12.32 17.26 -3.38
CA ASN A 69 12.35 18.41 -4.27
C ASN A 69 13.42 19.38 -3.77
N TYR A 70 14.45 19.58 -4.57
CA TYR A 70 15.52 20.53 -4.28
C TYR A 70 15.78 21.44 -5.47
N SER A 71 16.33 22.60 -5.20
CA SER A 71 16.84 23.53 -6.21
C SER A 71 18.18 24.09 -5.78
N VAL A 72 19.11 24.19 -6.73
CA VAL A 72 20.46 24.73 -6.50
C VAL A 72 20.50 26.16 -7.02
N HIS A 73 20.90 27.08 -6.18
CA HIS A 73 21.01 28.51 -6.51
C HIS A 73 22.36 29.04 -6.08
N ALA A 74 23.00 29.83 -6.92
CA ALA A 74 24.19 30.57 -6.48
C ALA A 74 23.80 31.63 -5.44
N LEU A 75 24.45 31.60 -4.28
CA LEU A 75 24.14 32.48 -3.13
C LEU A 75 24.11 33.96 -3.50
N ASN A 76 24.99 34.41 -4.42
CA ASN A 76 25.08 35.77 -4.88
C ASN A 76 23.86 36.25 -5.69
N LYS A 77 23.09 35.30 -6.30
CA LYS A 77 21.88 35.59 -7.11
C LYS A 77 20.60 35.62 -6.30
N LEU A 78 20.58 35.09 -5.09
CA LEU A 78 19.40 35.09 -4.23
C LEU A 78 19.14 36.47 -3.63
N ARG A 79 17.89 36.92 -3.65
CA ARG A 79 17.49 38.24 -3.08
C ARG A 79 17.20 38.14 -1.58
N ASP A 80 16.57 37.07 -1.14
CA ASP A 80 16.35 36.72 0.26
C ASP A 80 16.17 35.21 0.45
N LEU A 81 16.13 34.76 1.71
CA LEU A 81 15.93 33.37 2.12
C LEU A 81 14.67 33.22 2.99
N GLU A 82 13.81 34.25 3.08
CA GLU A 82 12.66 34.25 3.98
C GLU A 82 11.65 33.12 3.70
N HIS A 83 11.65 32.60 2.48
CA HIS A 83 10.75 31.51 2.06
C HIS A 83 11.28 30.10 2.33
N PHE A 84 12.53 29.98 2.83
CA PHE A 84 13.17 28.67 3.05
C PHE A 84 13.50 28.51 4.53
N ASN A 85 12.83 27.59 5.20
CA ASN A 85 13.07 27.32 6.62
C ASN A 85 14.44 26.67 6.86
N ASP A 86 14.80 25.68 6.05
CA ASP A 86 16.04 24.91 6.14
C ASP A 86 16.70 24.81 4.75
N PHE A 87 18.02 24.97 4.69
CA PHE A 87 18.81 24.89 3.45
C PHE A 87 20.23 24.39 3.73
N LEU A 88 20.92 23.94 2.69
CA LEU A 88 22.33 23.60 2.73
C LEU A 88 23.14 24.62 1.93
N ILE A 89 24.32 24.98 2.42
CA ILE A 89 25.27 25.82 1.73
C ILE A 89 26.48 24.96 1.39
N VAL A 90 26.84 24.92 0.11
CA VAL A 90 28.05 24.24 -0.36
C VAL A 90 29.07 25.31 -0.72
N THR A 91 30.21 25.29 -0.02
CA THR A 91 31.30 26.25 -0.26
C THR A 91 32.22 25.77 -1.40
N GLU A 92 33.06 26.68 -1.92
CA GLU A 92 34.06 26.34 -2.95
C GLU A 92 35.00 25.21 -2.52
N ASP A 93 35.34 25.14 -1.24
CA ASP A 93 36.15 24.07 -0.65
C ASP A 93 35.40 22.73 -0.48
N ASN A 94 34.23 22.61 -1.10
CA ASN A 94 33.38 21.42 -1.05
C ASN A 94 32.87 21.09 0.37
N ASN A 95 32.88 22.06 1.31
CA ASN A 95 32.31 21.90 2.64
C ASN A 95 30.80 22.17 2.62
N ILE A 96 30.04 21.38 3.39
CA ILE A 96 28.60 21.52 3.54
C ILE A 96 28.29 22.18 4.87
N LEU A 97 27.46 23.24 4.85
CA LEU A 97 26.96 23.91 6.04
C LEU A 97 25.43 23.78 6.08
N TYR A 98 24.86 23.55 7.23
CA TYR A 98 23.41 23.58 7.42
C TYR A 98 22.97 24.96 7.88
N GLY A 99 22.09 25.59 7.13
CA GLY A 99 21.50 26.89 7.43
C GLY A 99 20.03 26.79 7.83
N ARG A 100 19.64 27.52 8.87
CA ARG A 100 18.26 27.66 9.28
C ARG A 100 17.87 29.12 9.47
N TYR A 101 16.81 29.55 8.81
CA TYR A 101 16.25 30.90 8.97
C TYR A 101 15.47 31.02 10.29
N LYS A 102 15.79 32.03 11.10
CA LYS A 102 15.05 32.40 12.31
C LYS A 102 14.37 33.75 12.15
N ASN A 103 13.23 33.95 12.82
CA ASN A 103 12.53 35.25 12.87
C ASN A 103 13.52 36.39 13.19
N ASN A 104 13.44 37.51 12.48
CA ASN A 104 14.31 38.69 12.54
C ASN A 104 15.58 38.69 11.69
N LYS A 105 15.53 38.12 10.48
CA LYS A 105 16.66 38.20 9.50
C LYS A 105 17.95 37.50 9.91
N THR A 106 17.97 36.75 11.01
CA THR A 106 19.15 36.01 11.44
C THR A 106 19.11 34.57 10.96
N ILE A 107 20.23 34.10 10.41
CA ILE A 107 20.45 32.74 9.94
C ILE A 107 21.37 32.06 10.94
N SER A 108 20.99 30.87 11.39
CA SER A 108 21.89 30.00 12.15
C SER A 108 22.59 29.06 11.18
N CYS A 109 23.90 29.19 11.04
CA CYS A 109 24.74 28.29 10.25
C CYS A 109 25.48 27.32 11.18
N GLU A 110 25.45 26.03 10.87
CA GLU A 110 26.13 24.96 11.62
C GLU A 110 27.08 24.25 10.66
N SER A 111 28.37 24.20 11.03
CA SER A 111 29.38 23.43 10.31
C SER A 111 29.35 21.97 10.71
N PHE A 112 29.45 21.06 9.72
CA PHE A 112 29.57 19.62 9.99
C PHE A 112 30.97 19.21 10.42
N SER A 113 31.99 20.07 10.23
CA SER A 113 33.36 19.79 10.66
C SER A 113 33.59 20.08 12.16
N ASP A 114 33.05 21.19 12.68
CA ASP A 114 33.46 21.71 13.99
C ASP A 114 32.32 21.84 15.02
N ASN A 115 31.08 21.49 14.66
CA ASN A 115 29.88 21.63 15.51
C ASN A 115 29.66 23.06 16.05
N GLU A 116 30.26 24.08 15.46
CA GLU A 116 30.04 25.47 15.87
C GLU A 116 28.78 26.04 15.22
N ILE A 117 27.90 26.60 16.04
CA ILE A 117 26.69 27.29 15.58
C ILE A 117 27.00 28.78 15.53
N GLN A 118 27.12 29.33 14.33
CA GLN A 118 27.29 30.77 14.11
C GLN A 118 25.95 31.39 13.73
N LYS A 119 25.58 32.48 14.38
CA LYS A 119 24.44 33.33 14.00
C LYS A 119 24.94 34.43 13.11
N ILE A 120 24.51 34.47 11.87
CA ILE A 120 25.01 35.39 10.83
C ILE A 120 23.80 36.05 10.17
N ASP A 121 23.88 37.34 9.80
CA ASP A 121 22.87 38.00 8.99
C ASP A 121 23.04 37.60 7.52
N PHE A 122 21.96 37.68 6.73
CA PHE A 122 21.97 37.29 5.31
C PHE A 122 22.99 38.09 4.47
N VAL A 123 23.20 39.38 4.78
CA VAL A 123 24.18 40.21 4.10
C VAL A 123 25.61 39.77 4.45
N GLU A 124 25.85 39.44 5.70
CA GLU A 124 27.14 38.94 6.20
C GLU A 124 27.44 37.54 5.63
N LEU A 125 26.42 36.68 5.48
CA LEU A 125 26.51 35.37 4.84
C LEU A 125 26.99 35.49 3.39
N LYS A 126 26.44 36.45 2.60
CA LYS A 126 26.82 36.70 1.22
C LYS A 126 28.27 37.21 1.11
N ASN A 127 28.69 38.04 2.03
CA ASN A 127 30.05 38.59 2.02
C ASN A 127 31.10 37.53 2.44
N LYS A 128 30.72 36.61 3.30
CA LYS A 128 31.60 35.55 3.81
C LYS A 128 31.78 34.37 2.82
N PHE A 129 30.72 34.07 2.01
CA PHE A 129 30.71 32.94 1.08
C PHE A 129 30.32 33.41 -0.32
N THR A 130 31.18 34.19 -0.99
CA THR A 130 30.87 34.92 -2.24
C THR A 130 30.54 34.01 -3.43
N ASN A 131 31.09 32.79 -3.48
CA ASN A 131 30.89 31.80 -4.56
C ASN A 131 30.28 30.48 -4.07
N ALA A 132 29.51 30.50 -3.00
CA ALA A 132 28.84 29.32 -2.50
C ALA A 132 27.51 29.04 -3.22
N ASP A 133 27.18 27.81 -3.36
CA ASP A 133 25.86 27.37 -3.83
C ASP A 133 24.95 27.03 -2.65
N ILE A 134 23.69 27.47 -2.75
CA ILE A 134 22.65 27.10 -1.78
C ILE A 134 21.75 26.05 -2.39
N ILE A 135 21.54 24.97 -1.65
CA ILE A 135 20.55 23.96 -1.94
C ILE A 135 19.35 24.22 -1.06
N THR A 136 18.26 24.65 -1.66
CA THR A 136 16.99 24.86 -0.99
C THR A 136 16.08 23.68 -1.24
N PHE A 137 15.30 23.35 -0.23
CA PHE A 137 14.32 22.29 -0.29
C PHE A 137 12.94 22.94 -0.30
N SER A 138 12.14 22.62 -1.30
CA SER A 138 10.74 23.02 -1.32
C SER A 138 9.91 21.96 -0.61
N PRO A 139 8.87 22.36 0.17
CA PRO A 139 7.88 21.41 0.63
C PRO A 139 7.43 20.62 -0.59
N SER A 140 7.48 19.29 -0.50
CA SER A 140 6.75 18.52 -1.48
C SER A 140 5.31 18.99 -1.34
N ASP A 141 4.76 19.62 -2.36
CA ASP A 141 3.32 19.98 -2.46
C ASP A 141 2.42 18.73 -2.29
N GLU A 142 2.91 17.69 -1.69
CA GLU A 142 2.44 16.32 -1.76
C GLU A 142 1.43 15.87 -0.71
N PRO A 143 1.12 16.52 0.42
CA PRO A 143 0.04 15.97 1.25
C PRO A 143 -1.33 16.02 0.56
N ILE A 144 -1.57 17.00 -0.33
CA ILE A 144 -2.81 17.07 -1.14
C ILE A 144 -2.61 16.39 -2.51
N LYS A 145 -1.42 16.48 -3.09
CA LYS A 145 -1.04 15.75 -4.31
C LYS A 145 -1.03 14.23 -4.10
N ASN A 146 -0.70 13.74 -2.93
CA ASN A 146 -0.66 12.31 -2.62
C ASN A 146 -1.99 11.59 -2.89
N VAL A 147 -3.14 12.13 -2.49
CA VAL A 147 -4.44 11.50 -2.81
C VAL A 147 -4.72 11.57 -4.32
N ALA A 148 -4.43 12.71 -4.96
CA ALA A 148 -4.62 12.85 -6.41
C ALA A 148 -3.63 11.99 -7.20
N GLN A 149 -2.39 11.84 -6.78
CA GLN A 149 -1.40 10.94 -7.38
C GLN A 149 -1.77 9.48 -7.15
N ARG A 150 -2.17 9.08 -5.94
CA ARG A 150 -2.70 7.75 -5.63
C ARG A 150 -3.89 7.39 -6.50
N LEU A 151 -4.79 8.35 -6.72
CA LEU A 151 -5.91 8.17 -7.62
C LEU A 151 -5.49 8.11 -9.09
N LYS A 152 -4.41 8.80 -9.49
CA LYS A 152 -3.79 8.68 -10.82
C LYS A 152 -3.19 7.30 -11.04
N LEU A 153 -2.60 6.65 -10.02
CA LEU A 153 -2.10 5.28 -10.10
C LEU A 153 -3.19 4.27 -10.51
N LEU A 154 -4.43 4.53 -10.10
CA LEU A 154 -5.60 3.77 -10.52
C LEU A 154 -6.12 4.16 -11.92
N ASN A 155 -5.41 4.99 -12.68
CA ASN A 155 -5.72 5.21 -14.10
C ASN A 155 -5.06 4.09 -14.93
N PRO A 156 -5.80 3.35 -15.76
CA PRO A 156 -5.24 2.27 -16.58
C PRO A 156 -4.07 2.71 -17.46
N LEU A 157 -4.11 3.95 -17.95
CA LEU A 157 -3.09 4.53 -18.83
C LEU A 157 -1.94 5.22 -18.07
N TYR A 158 -2.06 5.41 -16.76
CA TYR A 158 -1.01 6.02 -15.95
C TYR A 158 0.15 5.02 -15.76
N GLY A 159 1.37 5.44 -16.07
CA GLY A 159 2.56 4.56 -16.00
C GLY A 159 2.90 3.85 -17.31
N PHE A 160 1.99 3.83 -18.32
CA PHE A 160 2.44 3.63 -19.68
C PHE A 160 3.16 4.91 -20.10
N GLY A 161 4.48 4.91 -20.05
CA GLY A 161 5.28 6.00 -20.65
C GLY A 161 4.84 6.19 -22.09
N SER A 162 4.82 7.44 -22.57
CA SER A 162 4.44 7.75 -23.96
C SER A 162 5.20 6.88 -24.99
N GLY A 163 6.45 6.51 -24.68
CA GLY A 163 7.25 5.60 -25.49
C GLY A 163 6.69 4.19 -25.57
N ASN A 164 6.35 3.56 -24.44
CA ASN A 164 5.82 2.19 -24.43
C ASN A 164 4.47 2.08 -25.14
N PHE A 165 3.60 3.08 -24.95
CA PHE A 165 2.33 3.15 -25.68
C PHE A 165 2.55 3.28 -27.19
N LEU A 166 3.50 4.10 -27.61
CA LEU A 166 3.84 4.28 -29.02
C LEU A 166 4.36 2.97 -29.64
N TRP A 167 5.25 2.25 -28.96
CA TRP A 167 5.75 0.96 -29.43
C TRP A 167 4.65 -0.09 -29.57
N VAL A 168 3.73 -0.18 -28.60
CA VAL A 168 2.57 -1.07 -28.69
C VAL A 168 1.66 -0.68 -29.85
N ALA A 169 1.42 0.63 -30.08
CA ALA A 169 0.60 1.12 -31.19
C ALA A 169 1.27 0.80 -32.54
N ILE A 170 2.58 1.00 -32.69
CA ILE A 170 3.35 0.66 -33.90
C ILE A 170 3.30 -0.86 -34.14
N ALA A 171 3.54 -1.67 -33.11
CA ALA A 171 3.47 -3.12 -33.25
C ALA A 171 2.05 -3.59 -33.64
N SER A 172 1.01 -2.94 -33.09
CA SER A 172 -0.39 -3.21 -33.48
C SER A 172 -0.67 -2.80 -34.95
N LEU A 173 -0.13 -1.66 -35.40
CA LEU A 173 -0.26 -1.22 -36.79
C LEU A 173 0.34 -2.27 -37.74
N PHE A 174 1.59 -2.65 -37.52
CA PHE A 174 2.24 -3.64 -38.38
C PHE A 174 1.57 -5.03 -38.31
N SER A 175 1.18 -5.48 -37.11
CA SER A 175 0.45 -6.73 -36.94
C SER A 175 -0.90 -6.74 -37.72
N ASN A 176 -1.67 -5.64 -37.68
CA ASN A 176 -2.92 -5.54 -38.41
C ASN A 176 -2.71 -5.46 -39.94
N ILE A 177 -1.63 -4.81 -40.41
CA ILE A 177 -1.25 -4.78 -41.82
C ILE A 177 -0.81 -6.19 -42.29
N LEU A 178 0.08 -6.85 -41.56
CA LEU A 178 0.52 -8.24 -41.87
C LEU A 178 -0.67 -9.20 -41.84
N GLY A 179 -1.62 -8.96 -40.98
CA GLY A 179 -2.87 -9.72 -40.93
C GLY A 179 -3.69 -9.64 -42.24
N LEU A 180 -3.55 -8.61 -43.07
CA LEU A 180 -4.20 -8.51 -44.37
C LEU A 180 -3.60 -9.51 -45.40
N ALA A 181 -2.33 -9.89 -45.26
CA ALA A 181 -1.62 -10.71 -46.22
C ALA A 181 -2.35 -12.00 -46.58
N THR A 182 -2.93 -12.70 -45.60
CA THR A 182 -3.68 -13.93 -45.82
C THR A 182 -4.93 -13.70 -46.68
N SER A 183 -5.66 -12.60 -46.48
CA SER A 183 -6.86 -12.29 -47.26
C SER A 183 -6.52 -11.92 -48.70
N LEU A 184 -5.46 -11.13 -48.88
CA LEU A 184 -4.98 -10.73 -50.22
C LEU A 184 -4.38 -11.92 -50.95
N PHE A 185 -3.67 -12.82 -50.28
CA PHE A 185 -3.17 -14.05 -50.83
C PHE A 185 -4.30 -14.90 -51.45
N ILE A 186 -5.35 -15.13 -50.66
CA ILE A 186 -6.49 -15.91 -51.12
C ILE A 186 -7.15 -15.25 -52.34
N MET A 187 -7.29 -13.94 -52.35
CA MET A 187 -7.80 -13.19 -53.51
C MET A 187 -6.96 -13.47 -54.75
N VAL A 188 -5.66 -13.29 -54.69
CA VAL A 188 -4.77 -13.49 -55.82
C VAL A 188 -4.74 -14.95 -56.29
N VAL A 189 -4.83 -15.91 -55.35
CA VAL A 189 -4.92 -17.33 -55.70
C VAL A 189 -6.17 -17.63 -56.52
N TYR A 190 -7.34 -17.16 -56.11
CA TYR A 190 -8.58 -17.41 -56.82
C TYR A 190 -8.72 -16.63 -58.14
N ASP A 191 -8.18 -15.42 -58.22
CA ASP A 191 -8.30 -14.57 -59.43
C ASP A 191 -7.23 -14.83 -60.46
N ARG A 192 -6.02 -15.26 -60.07
CA ARG A 192 -4.89 -15.39 -61.03
C ARG A 192 -4.23 -16.74 -61.02
N VAL A 193 -3.98 -17.34 -59.86
CA VAL A 193 -3.17 -18.57 -59.77
C VAL A 193 -3.98 -19.76 -60.25
N LEU A 194 -5.20 -19.94 -59.76
CA LEU A 194 -6.08 -21.08 -60.12
C LEU A 194 -6.49 -21.06 -61.60
N PRO A 195 -6.94 -19.94 -62.17
CA PRO A 195 -7.31 -19.90 -63.57
C PRO A 195 -6.13 -20.17 -64.53
N ASN A 196 -4.93 -19.68 -64.18
CA ASN A 196 -3.74 -19.78 -65.01
C ASN A 196 -2.85 -20.98 -64.66
N GLN A 197 -3.22 -21.83 -63.70
CA GLN A 197 -2.45 -22.99 -63.21
C GLN A 197 -0.98 -22.62 -62.83
N ALA A 198 -0.75 -21.37 -62.31
CA ALA A 198 0.58 -20.80 -62.02
C ALA A 198 1.14 -21.31 -60.71
N SER A 199 1.68 -22.53 -60.68
CA SER A 199 2.22 -23.19 -59.49
C SER A 199 3.39 -22.44 -58.86
N GLU A 200 4.31 -21.90 -59.66
CA GLU A 200 5.47 -21.14 -59.18
C GLU A 200 5.04 -19.88 -58.38
N THR A 201 4.05 -19.17 -58.91
CA THR A 201 3.49 -18.00 -58.24
C THR A 201 2.79 -18.38 -56.92
N LEU A 202 2.12 -19.55 -56.91
CA LEU A 202 1.48 -20.07 -55.67
C LEU A 202 2.52 -20.28 -54.56
N TYR A 203 3.63 -20.99 -54.88
CA TYR A 203 4.66 -21.26 -53.88
C TYR A 203 5.34 -19.97 -53.37
N ALA A 204 5.67 -19.04 -54.30
CA ALA A 204 6.24 -17.77 -53.90
C ALA A 204 5.33 -16.96 -52.97
N LEU A 205 4.05 -16.87 -53.30
CA LEU A 205 3.05 -16.19 -52.46
C LEU A 205 2.83 -16.90 -51.10
N ALA A 206 2.79 -18.23 -51.11
CA ALA A 206 2.63 -19.03 -49.89
C ALA A 206 3.81 -18.81 -48.91
N ILE A 207 5.06 -18.79 -49.43
CA ILE A 207 6.24 -18.49 -48.64
C ILE A 207 6.15 -17.05 -48.06
N GLY A 208 5.77 -16.08 -48.91
CA GLY A 208 5.61 -14.68 -48.47
C GLY A 208 4.56 -14.52 -47.37
N VAL A 209 3.42 -15.18 -47.47
CA VAL A 209 2.40 -15.18 -46.40
C VAL A 209 2.88 -15.92 -45.18
N GLY A 210 3.61 -17.04 -45.32
CA GLY A 210 4.22 -17.74 -44.18
C GLY A 210 5.15 -16.83 -43.36
N VAL A 211 5.98 -16.06 -44.06
CA VAL A 211 6.87 -15.06 -43.43
C VAL A 211 6.04 -13.97 -42.74
N ALA A 212 5.00 -13.45 -43.43
CA ALA A 212 4.13 -12.41 -42.84
C ALA A 212 3.41 -12.88 -41.56
N VAL A 213 2.88 -14.11 -41.56
CA VAL A 213 2.23 -14.72 -40.38
C VAL A 213 3.25 -14.93 -39.24
N PHE A 214 4.46 -15.33 -39.55
CA PHE A 214 5.53 -15.50 -38.57
C PHE A 214 5.87 -14.16 -37.89
N PHE A 215 6.07 -13.10 -38.67
CA PHE A 215 6.33 -11.76 -38.10
C PHE A 215 5.12 -11.19 -37.38
N ASP A 216 3.89 -11.41 -37.83
CA ASP A 216 2.66 -11.05 -37.09
C ASP A 216 2.63 -11.68 -35.70
N GLN A 217 3.00 -12.97 -35.62
CA GLN A 217 3.06 -13.65 -34.31
C GLN A 217 4.16 -13.10 -33.40
N LEU A 218 5.34 -12.79 -33.94
CA LEU A 218 6.41 -12.14 -33.18
C LEU A 218 5.98 -10.77 -32.61
N LEU A 219 5.34 -9.95 -33.47
CA LEU A 219 4.82 -8.64 -33.03
C LEU A 219 3.75 -8.76 -31.94
N LYS A 220 2.86 -9.76 -32.03
CA LYS A 220 1.86 -10.05 -31.00
C LYS A 220 2.53 -10.45 -29.67
N MET A 221 3.57 -11.26 -29.71
CA MET A 221 4.35 -11.64 -28.52
C MET A 221 5.07 -10.41 -27.92
N ALA A 222 5.76 -9.63 -28.77
CA ALA A 222 6.48 -8.44 -28.33
C ALA A 222 5.57 -7.43 -27.62
N ARG A 223 4.41 -7.11 -28.23
CA ARG A 223 3.45 -6.18 -27.61
C ARG A 223 2.84 -6.70 -26.31
N SER A 224 2.61 -8.03 -26.21
CA SER A 224 2.15 -8.66 -24.97
C SER A 224 3.17 -8.52 -23.85
N ASN A 225 4.44 -8.79 -24.15
CA ASN A 225 5.54 -8.66 -23.19
C ASN A 225 5.73 -7.22 -22.69
N ILE A 226 5.65 -6.22 -23.58
CA ILE A 226 5.74 -4.80 -23.18
C ILE A 226 4.64 -4.43 -22.20
N ILE A 227 3.40 -4.88 -22.46
CA ILE A 227 2.26 -4.62 -21.56
C ILE A 227 2.47 -5.31 -20.22
N GLU A 228 2.90 -6.57 -20.21
CA GLU A 228 3.09 -7.37 -19.00
C GLU A 228 4.20 -6.78 -18.12
N HIS A 229 5.35 -6.42 -18.69
CA HIS A 229 6.43 -5.75 -17.94
C HIS A 229 5.98 -4.41 -17.32
N THR A 230 5.29 -3.58 -18.10
CA THR A 230 4.77 -2.28 -17.59
C THR A 230 3.75 -2.49 -16.47
N ALA A 231 2.92 -3.53 -16.58
CA ALA A 231 1.92 -3.86 -15.59
C ALA A 231 2.54 -4.39 -14.29
N THR A 232 3.60 -5.20 -14.39
CA THR A 232 4.30 -5.76 -13.21
C THR A 232 4.96 -4.66 -12.38
N ALA A 233 5.65 -3.71 -13.01
CA ALA A 233 6.24 -2.57 -12.31
C ALA A 233 5.19 -1.74 -11.57
N LYS A 234 4.03 -1.53 -12.20
CA LYS A 234 2.91 -0.81 -11.61
C LYS A 234 2.26 -1.59 -10.44
N ASP A 235 2.20 -2.90 -10.55
CA ASP A 235 1.68 -3.80 -9.53
C ASP A 235 2.42 -3.65 -8.20
N GLN A 236 3.75 -3.71 -8.24
CA GLN A 236 4.58 -3.52 -7.05
C GLN A 236 4.32 -2.15 -6.38
N HIS A 237 4.24 -1.10 -7.18
CA HIS A 237 4.02 0.25 -6.65
C HIS A 237 2.64 0.39 -5.97
N ILE A 238 1.57 -0.12 -6.61
CA ILE A 238 0.22 -0.07 -6.01
C ILE A 238 0.13 -1.00 -4.78
N SER A 239 0.80 -2.16 -4.81
CA SER A 239 0.82 -3.10 -3.68
C SER A 239 1.47 -2.47 -2.45
N ASN A 240 2.60 -1.78 -2.63
CA ASN A 240 3.27 -1.05 -1.55
C ASN A 240 2.36 0.06 -0.99
N GLU A 241 1.73 0.84 -1.87
CA GLU A 241 0.81 1.91 -1.48
C GLU A 241 -0.41 1.39 -0.70
N LEU A 242 -0.97 0.24 -1.12
CA LEU A 242 -2.05 -0.42 -0.39
C LEU A 242 -1.59 -0.92 0.97
N PHE A 243 -0.39 -1.50 1.05
CA PHE A 243 0.17 -1.96 2.31
C PHE A 243 0.35 -0.80 3.29
N GLU A 244 0.95 0.30 2.87
CA GLU A 244 1.06 1.51 3.69
C GLU A 244 -0.31 2.01 4.16
N GLN A 245 -1.29 2.02 3.25
CA GLN A 245 -2.65 2.42 3.61
C GLN A 245 -3.32 1.46 4.60
N PHE A 246 -3.05 0.14 4.55
CA PHE A 246 -3.54 -0.81 5.55
C PHE A 246 -2.95 -0.53 6.92
N VAL A 247 -1.65 -0.26 6.98
CA VAL A 247 -0.95 0.07 8.23
C VAL A 247 -1.45 1.39 8.81
N ASP A 248 -1.70 2.39 7.96
CA ASP A 248 -2.15 3.72 8.37
C ASP A 248 -3.67 3.82 8.64
N THR A 249 -4.45 2.83 8.20
CA THR A 249 -5.90 2.87 8.43
C THR A 249 -6.21 2.74 9.90
N ARG A 250 -6.55 3.86 10.53
CA ARG A 250 -7.02 3.89 11.92
C ARG A 250 -8.36 3.18 12.01
N VAL A 251 -8.48 2.29 12.96
CA VAL A 251 -9.70 1.50 13.20
C VAL A 251 -10.75 2.39 13.88
N ARG A 252 -11.27 3.39 13.16
CA ARG A 252 -12.41 4.16 13.64
C ARG A 252 -13.72 3.41 13.44
N ASN A 253 -13.79 2.60 12.40
CA ASN A 253 -14.89 1.66 12.15
C ASN A 253 -14.28 0.29 12.02
N SER A 254 -14.68 -0.64 12.86
CA SER A 254 -14.28 -2.04 12.85
C SER A 254 -14.67 -2.71 11.53
N LYS A 255 -13.95 -2.37 10.44
CA LYS A 255 -14.02 -3.18 9.24
C LYS A 255 -13.47 -4.53 9.64
N SER A 256 -14.32 -5.56 9.58
CA SER A 256 -13.88 -6.94 9.85
C SER A 256 -12.69 -7.28 8.96
N VAL A 257 -11.81 -8.15 9.42
CA VAL A 257 -10.68 -8.69 8.63
C VAL A 257 -11.17 -9.12 7.25
N GLY A 258 -12.39 -9.74 7.19
CA GLY A 258 -13.04 -10.12 5.94
C GLY A 258 -13.35 -8.94 5.00
N SER A 259 -13.54 -7.72 5.50
CA SER A 259 -13.73 -6.55 4.63
C SER A 259 -12.42 -6.02 4.07
N LEU A 260 -11.31 -6.17 4.79
CA LEU A 260 -9.98 -5.78 4.31
C LEU A 260 -9.48 -6.78 3.25
N THR A 261 -9.71 -8.08 3.41
CA THR A 261 -9.37 -9.07 2.39
C THR A 261 -10.11 -8.83 1.07
N THR A 262 -11.32 -8.23 1.11
CA THR A 262 -12.04 -7.89 -0.13
C THR A 262 -11.36 -6.75 -0.90
N ILE A 263 -10.65 -5.84 -0.23
CA ILE A 263 -9.92 -4.74 -0.87
C ILE A 263 -8.70 -5.27 -1.63
N VAL A 264 -7.96 -6.23 -1.04
CA VAL A 264 -6.86 -6.91 -1.73
C VAL A 264 -7.36 -7.59 -3.00
N ARG A 265 -8.49 -8.28 -2.93
CA ARG A 265 -9.10 -8.93 -4.09
C ARG A 265 -9.65 -7.94 -5.12
N ASP A 266 -10.23 -6.82 -4.69
CA ASP A 266 -10.62 -5.75 -5.60
C ASP A 266 -9.40 -5.22 -6.34
N PHE A 267 -8.23 -5.14 -5.69
CA PHE A 267 -6.97 -4.81 -6.34
C PHE A 267 -6.56 -5.85 -7.37
N GLU A 268 -6.59 -7.15 -7.05
CA GLU A 268 -6.31 -8.23 -8.00
C GLU A 268 -7.24 -8.16 -9.22
N THR A 269 -8.55 -7.95 -8.99
CA THR A 269 -9.54 -7.82 -10.07
C THR A 269 -9.25 -6.61 -10.98
N TYR A 270 -8.83 -5.50 -10.41
CA TYR A 270 -8.43 -4.31 -11.16
C TYR A 270 -7.13 -4.54 -11.93
N LYS A 271 -6.14 -5.15 -11.29
CA LYS A 271 -4.87 -5.55 -11.89
C LYS A 271 -5.09 -6.44 -13.11
N ASP A 272 -5.83 -7.54 -12.95
CA ASP A 272 -6.14 -8.49 -14.03
C ASP A 272 -6.80 -7.81 -15.24
N PHE A 273 -7.58 -6.77 -15.01
CA PHE A 273 -8.15 -5.98 -16.08
C PHE A 273 -7.09 -5.13 -16.80
N VAL A 274 -6.22 -4.45 -16.06
CA VAL A 274 -5.18 -3.57 -16.62
C VAL A 274 -4.10 -4.37 -17.36
N THR A 275 -3.73 -5.55 -16.87
CA THR A 275 -2.75 -6.45 -17.50
C THR A 275 -3.34 -7.30 -18.62
N SER A 276 -4.66 -7.37 -18.71
CA SER A 276 -5.32 -8.26 -19.68
C SER A 276 -5.27 -7.72 -21.11
N ALA A 277 -5.51 -8.62 -22.07
CA ALA A 277 -5.70 -8.31 -23.49
C ALA A 277 -6.80 -7.23 -23.79
N THR A 278 -7.41 -6.67 -22.75
CA THR A 278 -8.43 -5.63 -22.83
C THR A 278 -7.89 -4.33 -23.39
N ILE A 279 -6.71 -3.91 -22.96
CA ILE A 279 -6.05 -2.70 -23.48
C ILE A 279 -5.69 -2.91 -24.95
N LEU A 280 -5.25 -4.13 -25.31
CA LEU A 280 -5.00 -4.49 -26.70
C LEU A 280 -6.25 -4.39 -27.56
N ALA A 281 -7.39 -4.88 -27.08
CA ALA A 281 -8.66 -4.77 -27.82
C ALA A 281 -9.05 -3.30 -28.08
N LEU A 282 -8.75 -2.39 -27.15
CA LEU A 282 -9.01 -0.95 -27.32
C LEU A 282 -8.08 -0.31 -28.36
N ILE A 283 -6.81 -0.72 -28.38
CA ILE A 283 -5.81 -0.26 -29.36
C ILE A 283 -6.14 -0.78 -30.77
N ASP A 284 -6.74 -1.98 -30.86
CA ASP A 284 -7.11 -2.58 -32.14
C ASP A 284 -8.41 -1.98 -32.75
N LEU A 285 -9.25 -1.25 -31.97
CA LEU A 285 -10.51 -0.66 -32.48
C LEU A 285 -10.34 0.30 -33.67
N PRO A 286 -9.36 1.24 -33.69
CA PRO A 286 -9.20 2.14 -34.84
C PRO A 286 -8.92 1.43 -36.16
N PHE A 287 -8.36 0.20 -36.13
CA PHE A 287 -8.06 -0.57 -37.34
C PHE A 287 -9.32 -1.08 -38.07
N ILE A 288 -10.49 -1.03 -37.44
CA ILE A 288 -11.75 -1.30 -38.09
C ILE A 288 -11.91 -0.41 -39.33
N PHE A 289 -11.55 0.87 -39.23
CA PHE A 289 -11.63 1.80 -40.37
C PHE A 289 -10.62 1.41 -41.48
N VAL A 290 -9.45 0.94 -41.14
CA VAL A 290 -8.45 0.44 -42.10
C VAL A 290 -8.99 -0.78 -42.84
N PHE A 291 -9.58 -1.73 -42.13
CA PHE A 291 -10.17 -2.91 -42.77
C PHE A 291 -11.34 -2.56 -43.68
N ILE A 292 -12.22 -1.64 -43.30
CA ILE A 292 -13.31 -1.16 -44.14
C ILE A 292 -12.77 -0.49 -45.41
N TYR A 293 -11.72 0.33 -45.29
CA TYR A 293 -11.06 0.96 -46.41
C TYR A 293 -10.47 -0.07 -47.38
N VAL A 294 -9.79 -1.10 -46.84
CA VAL A 294 -9.24 -2.20 -47.66
C VAL A 294 -10.38 -2.98 -48.38
N ILE A 295 -11.50 -3.23 -47.69
CA ILE A 295 -12.65 -3.89 -48.32
C ILE A 295 -13.22 -3.00 -49.44
N TYR A 296 -13.28 -1.67 -49.27
CA TYR A 296 -13.69 -0.75 -50.32
C TYR A 296 -12.80 -0.82 -51.56
N VAL A 297 -11.49 -0.86 -51.37
CA VAL A 297 -10.49 -0.97 -52.48
C VAL A 297 -10.57 -2.30 -53.18
N VAL A 298 -10.77 -3.41 -52.46
CA VAL A 298 -10.75 -4.78 -52.99
C VAL A 298 -12.10 -5.22 -53.50
N GLY A 299 -13.16 -4.95 -52.78
CA GLY A 299 -14.52 -5.48 -53.02
C GLY A 299 -15.55 -4.43 -53.42
N GLY A 300 -15.12 -3.18 -53.73
CA GLY A 300 -16.02 -2.13 -54.14
C GLY A 300 -17.16 -1.95 -53.14
N ALA A 301 -18.42 -2.01 -53.65
CA ALA A 301 -19.63 -1.78 -52.82
C ALA A 301 -19.85 -2.79 -51.68
N LEU A 302 -19.09 -3.91 -51.62
CA LEU A 302 -19.19 -4.89 -50.53
C LEU A 302 -18.86 -4.32 -49.14
N TYR A 303 -18.11 -3.19 -49.04
CA TYR A 303 -17.84 -2.53 -47.78
C TYR A 303 -19.07 -2.11 -46.99
N LEU A 304 -20.21 -1.93 -47.68
CA LEU A 304 -21.50 -1.55 -47.07
C LEU A 304 -21.99 -2.62 -46.10
N VAL A 305 -21.69 -3.90 -46.34
CA VAL A 305 -22.14 -5.00 -45.47
C VAL A 305 -21.54 -4.87 -44.05
N PRO A 306 -20.21 -4.89 -43.84
CA PRO A 306 -19.65 -4.71 -42.51
C PRO A 306 -19.96 -3.30 -41.94
N LEU A 307 -20.07 -2.28 -42.77
CA LEU A 307 -20.42 -0.93 -42.33
C LEU A 307 -21.81 -0.87 -41.67
N VAL A 308 -22.81 -1.60 -42.19
CA VAL A 308 -24.15 -1.73 -41.57
C VAL A 308 -24.11 -2.64 -40.34
N CYS A 309 -23.29 -3.68 -40.32
CA CYS A 309 -23.20 -4.59 -39.18
C CYS A 309 -22.58 -3.92 -37.92
N ILE A 310 -21.65 -2.98 -38.09
CA ILE A 310 -20.99 -2.30 -36.95
C ILE A 310 -22.02 -1.56 -36.06
N PRO A 311 -22.88 -0.68 -36.55
CA PRO A 311 -23.93 -0.03 -35.74
C PRO A 311 -24.84 -1.02 -35.03
N ILE A 312 -25.19 -2.14 -35.67
CA ILE A 312 -26.04 -3.18 -35.06
C ILE A 312 -25.36 -3.78 -33.85
N VAL A 313 -24.06 -4.11 -33.98
CA VAL A 313 -23.25 -4.62 -32.85
C VAL A 313 -23.13 -3.57 -31.75
N VAL A 314 -22.79 -2.33 -32.08
CA VAL A 314 -22.60 -1.26 -31.10
C VAL A 314 -23.90 -1.00 -30.33
N VAL A 315 -25.03 -0.88 -31.01
CA VAL A 315 -26.34 -0.67 -30.38
C VAL A 315 -26.71 -1.84 -29.48
N SER A 316 -26.49 -3.09 -29.93
CA SER A 316 -26.78 -4.28 -29.11
C SER A 316 -25.91 -4.31 -27.81
N VAL A 317 -24.65 -3.96 -27.91
CA VAL A 317 -23.74 -3.85 -26.77
C VAL A 317 -24.19 -2.74 -25.83
N LEU A 318 -24.54 -1.57 -26.31
CA LEU A 318 -25.01 -0.44 -25.50
C LEU A 318 -26.31 -0.77 -24.75
N ILE A 319 -27.23 -1.55 -25.34
CA ILE A 319 -28.47 -2.00 -24.69
C ILE A 319 -28.17 -2.97 -23.53
N ILE A 320 -27.22 -3.88 -23.73
CA ILE A 320 -26.89 -4.90 -22.72
C ILE A 320 -26.02 -4.32 -21.58
N GLN A 321 -25.22 -3.30 -21.83
CA GLN A 321 -24.25 -2.74 -20.90
C GLN A 321 -24.81 -2.37 -19.51
N PRO A 322 -25.96 -1.66 -19.38
CA PRO A 322 -26.51 -1.33 -18.06
C PRO A 322 -26.97 -2.57 -17.26
N LEU A 323 -27.49 -3.59 -17.98
CA LEU A 323 -27.88 -4.87 -17.35
C LEU A 323 -26.65 -5.63 -16.85
N LEU A 324 -25.60 -5.64 -17.65
CA LEU A 324 -24.32 -6.26 -17.32
C LEU A 324 -23.67 -5.57 -16.11
N TYR A 325 -23.64 -4.24 -16.08
CA TYR A 325 -23.11 -3.46 -14.95
C TYR A 325 -23.86 -3.76 -13.65
N ARG A 326 -25.19 -3.72 -13.68
CA ARG A 326 -26.03 -4.05 -12.51
C ARG A 326 -25.80 -5.49 -12.02
N SER A 327 -25.63 -6.43 -12.96
CA SER A 327 -25.37 -7.82 -12.63
C SER A 327 -23.97 -8.01 -12.01
N SER A 328 -22.95 -7.34 -12.56
CA SER A 328 -21.58 -7.35 -12.02
C SER A 328 -21.52 -6.73 -10.63
N LYS A 329 -22.28 -5.65 -10.37
CA LYS A 329 -22.39 -5.05 -9.03
C LYS A 329 -23.00 -6.04 -8.02
N ARG A 330 -24.12 -6.68 -8.37
CA ARG A 330 -24.74 -7.71 -7.52
C ARG A 330 -23.81 -8.90 -7.25
N LEU A 331 -23.02 -9.30 -8.25
CA LEU A 331 -22.01 -10.34 -8.10
C LEU A 331 -20.93 -9.91 -7.11
N SER A 332 -20.43 -8.69 -7.23
CA SER A 332 -19.44 -8.13 -6.28
C SER A 332 -19.97 -8.12 -4.85
N ASP A 333 -21.21 -7.64 -4.65
CA ASP A 333 -21.83 -7.56 -3.32
C ASP A 333 -22.06 -8.95 -2.72
N ALA A 334 -22.60 -9.92 -3.50
CA ALA A 334 -22.77 -11.29 -3.06
C ALA A 334 -21.45 -12.00 -2.74
N ASN A 335 -20.39 -11.67 -3.48
CA ASN A 335 -19.07 -12.20 -3.23
C ASN A 335 -18.46 -11.66 -1.92
N LYS A 336 -18.63 -10.34 -1.64
CA LYS A 336 -18.22 -9.72 -0.37
C LYS A 336 -18.89 -10.40 0.82
N SER A 337 -20.22 -10.60 0.76
CA SER A 337 -20.98 -11.26 1.83
C SER A 337 -20.51 -12.69 2.06
N ARG A 338 -20.36 -13.48 0.99
CA ARG A 338 -19.89 -14.87 1.09
C ARG A 338 -18.48 -14.96 1.68
N GLN A 339 -17.58 -14.09 1.23
CA GLN A 339 -16.19 -14.11 1.67
C GLN A 339 -16.04 -13.66 3.12
N GLY A 340 -16.73 -12.58 3.51
CA GLY A 340 -16.77 -12.15 4.91
C GLY A 340 -17.26 -13.25 5.83
N TYR A 341 -18.33 -13.95 5.45
CA TYR A 341 -18.86 -15.06 6.22
C TYR A 341 -17.91 -16.27 6.27
N LEU A 342 -17.20 -16.56 5.16
CA LEU A 342 -16.21 -17.64 5.13
C LEU A 342 -15.05 -17.36 6.11
N VAL A 343 -14.54 -16.14 6.14
CA VAL A 343 -13.48 -15.73 7.06
C VAL A 343 -13.97 -15.87 8.52
N GLU A 344 -15.20 -15.43 8.81
CA GLU A 344 -15.83 -15.56 10.13
C GLU A 344 -15.91 -17.03 10.56
N LEU A 345 -16.38 -17.92 9.67
CA LEU A 345 -16.47 -19.37 9.93
C LEU A 345 -15.11 -20.00 10.20
N LEU A 346 -14.10 -19.68 9.37
CA LEU A 346 -12.77 -20.27 9.51
C LEU A 346 -12.07 -19.77 10.78
N THR A 347 -12.27 -18.53 11.16
CA THR A 347 -11.71 -17.96 12.39
C THR A 347 -12.33 -18.60 13.65
N GLY A 348 -13.63 -18.93 13.59
CA GLY A 348 -14.36 -19.55 14.69
C GLY A 348 -14.50 -21.08 14.61
N LEU A 349 -13.69 -21.76 13.79
CA LEU A 349 -13.90 -23.18 13.45
C LEU A 349 -13.89 -24.10 14.66
N ASP A 350 -12.99 -23.87 15.63
CA ASP A 350 -12.91 -24.74 16.85
C ASP A 350 -14.13 -24.55 17.74
N VAL A 351 -14.62 -23.32 17.88
CA VAL A 351 -15.87 -23.05 18.61
C VAL A 351 -17.04 -23.78 17.97
N LEU A 352 -17.07 -23.82 16.63
CA LEU A 352 -18.11 -24.54 15.89
C LEU A 352 -18.05 -26.03 16.09
N ARG A 353 -16.84 -26.62 16.10
CA ARG A 353 -16.64 -28.06 16.31
C ARG A 353 -17.12 -28.54 17.67
N VAL A 354 -16.84 -27.74 18.72
CA VAL A 354 -17.20 -28.08 20.09
C VAL A 354 -18.70 -27.91 20.38
N ASN A 355 -19.30 -26.82 19.84
CA ASN A 355 -20.68 -26.47 20.16
C ASN A 355 -21.74 -27.12 19.24
N GLY A 356 -21.34 -27.90 18.23
CA GLY A 356 -22.28 -28.58 17.34
C GLY A 356 -23.19 -27.70 16.49
N ALA A 357 -22.86 -26.38 16.37
CA ALA A 357 -23.69 -25.39 15.68
C ALA A 357 -23.64 -25.48 14.13
N PHE A 358 -23.24 -26.64 13.59
CA PHE A 358 -23.03 -26.84 12.17
C PHE A 358 -24.26 -26.60 11.28
N ALA A 359 -25.44 -27.02 11.77
CA ALA A 359 -26.64 -27.02 10.94
C ALA A 359 -27.08 -25.61 10.54
N GLU A 360 -27.10 -24.64 11.48
CA GLU A 360 -27.54 -23.28 11.20
C GLU A 360 -26.49 -22.49 10.41
N LEU A 361 -25.22 -22.64 10.77
CA LEU A 361 -24.12 -21.97 10.05
C LEU A 361 -23.95 -22.53 8.64
N ARG A 362 -24.16 -23.84 8.44
CA ARG A 362 -24.23 -24.44 7.10
C ARG A 362 -25.38 -23.88 6.29
N LYS A 363 -26.58 -23.70 6.87
CA LYS A 363 -27.71 -23.08 6.19
C LYS A 363 -27.36 -21.66 5.72
N ARG A 364 -26.72 -20.87 6.58
CA ARG A 364 -26.28 -19.50 6.22
C ARG A 364 -25.23 -19.53 5.12
N PHE A 365 -24.20 -20.38 5.22
CA PHE A 365 -23.18 -20.54 4.18
C PHE A 365 -23.76 -20.96 2.84
N VAL A 366 -24.68 -21.95 2.84
CA VAL A 366 -25.35 -22.39 1.62
C VAL A 366 -26.22 -21.26 1.00
N ARG A 367 -26.87 -20.46 1.83
CA ARG A 367 -27.66 -19.30 1.37
C ARG A 367 -26.76 -18.26 0.70
N GLU A 368 -25.65 -17.88 1.33
CA GLU A 368 -24.69 -16.90 0.76
C GLU A 368 -24.05 -17.48 -0.52
N SER A 369 -23.67 -18.74 -0.52
CA SER A 369 -23.14 -19.43 -1.71
C SER A 369 -24.13 -19.52 -2.84
N ARG A 370 -25.41 -19.77 -2.57
CA ARG A 370 -26.49 -19.74 -3.59
C ARG A 370 -26.70 -18.35 -4.15
N SER A 371 -26.66 -17.32 -3.31
CA SER A 371 -26.77 -15.91 -3.75
C SER A 371 -25.64 -15.56 -4.71
N PHE A 372 -24.41 -15.90 -4.34
CA PHE A 372 -23.24 -15.72 -5.19
C PHE A 372 -23.36 -16.51 -6.51
N SER A 373 -23.70 -17.80 -6.45
CA SER A 373 -23.81 -18.65 -7.64
C SER A 373 -24.87 -18.12 -8.61
N LYS A 374 -26.04 -17.69 -8.13
CA LYS A 374 -27.09 -17.08 -8.95
C LYS A 374 -26.63 -15.75 -9.58
N ALA A 375 -25.94 -14.90 -8.81
CA ALA A 375 -25.40 -13.64 -9.33
C ALA A 375 -24.31 -13.89 -10.37
N SER A 376 -23.44 -14.88 -10.12
CA SER A 376 -22.36 -15.29 -11.04
C SER A 376 -22.92 -15.85 -12.36
N ALA A 377 -23.87 -16.77 -12.28
CA ALA A 377 -24.52 -17.34 -13.46
C ALA A 377 -25.20 -16.25 -14.30
N ARG A 378 -25.90 -15.30 -13.65
CA ARG A 378 -26.56 -14.20 -14.37
C ARG A 378 -25.58 -13.28 -15.06
N ALA A 379 -24.47 -12.92 -14.40
CA ALA A 379 -23.43 -12.09 -14.98
C ALA A 379 -22.74 -12.79 -16.16
N LYS A 380 -22.40 -14.09 -16.02
CA LYS A 380 -21.85 -14.90 -17.10
C LYS A 380 -22.81 -15.02 -18.29
N ASN A 381 -24.07 -15.34 -18.04
CA ASN A 381 -25.06 -15.50 -19.10
C ASN A 381 -25.25 -14.18 -19.90
N LEU A 382 -25.32 -13.03 -19.21
CA LEU A 382 -25.42 -11.74 -19.89
C LEU A 382 -24.17 -11.44 -20.73
N GLY A 383 -22.97 -11.77 -20.23
CA GLY A 383 -21.73 -11.65 -21.00
C GLY A 383 -21.69 -12.56 -22.22
N GLN A 384 -22.16 -13.81 -22.09
CA GLN A 384 -22.27 -14.76 -23.19
C GLN A 384 -23.30 -14.32 -24.24
N VAL A 385 -24.49 -13.84 -23.81
CA VAL A 385 -25.51 -13.30 -24.73
C VAL A 385 -24.93 -12.15 -25.56
N SER A 386 -24.20 -11.22 -24.92
CA SER A 386 -23.53 -10.12 -25.62
C SER A 386 -22.53 -10.62 -26.67
N GLY A 387 -21.68 -11.60 -26.33
CA GLY A 387 -20.73 -12.22 -27.26
C GLY A 387 -21.43 -12.98 -28.41
N ASN A 388 -22.48 -13.73 -28.08
CA ASN A 388 -23.22 -14.50 -29.06
C ASN A 388 -23.95 -13.62 -30.10
N ILE A 389 -24.47 -12.46 -29.71
CA ILE A 389 -25.08 -11.51 -30.64
C ILE A 389 -24.02 -11.06 -31.66
N VAL A 390 -22.84 -10.69 -31.23
CA VAL A 390 -21.76 -10.26 -32.15
C VAL A 390 -21.39 -11.40 -33.10
N TYR A 391 -21.24 -12.62 -32.58
CA TYR A 391 -20.96 -13.80 -33.38
C TYR A 391 -22.05 -14.05 -34.44
N VAL A 392 -23.35 -13.96 -34.08
CA VAL A 392 -24.48 -14.12 -35.02
C VAL A 392 -24.44 -13.04 -36.09
N VAL A 393 -24.22 -11.76 -35.73
CA VAL A 393 -24.08 -10.66 -36.69
C VAL A 393 -22.89 -10.91 -37.65
N GLN A 394 -21.77 -11.44 -37.14
CA GLN A 394 -20.61 -11.79 -37.97
C GLN A 394 -20.97 -12.90 -39.00
N GLN A 395 -21.69 -13.93 -38.58
CA GLN A 395 -22.11 -15.00 -39.50
C GLN A 395 -23.08 -14.47 -40.57
N PHE A 396 -24.06 -13.65 -40.18
CA PHE A 396 -24.94 -12.99 -41.13
C PHE A 396 -24.21 -12.06 -42.10
N SER A 397 -23.19 -11.34 -41.60
CA SER A 397 -22.32 -10.52 -42.45
C SER A 397 -21.61 -11.33 -43.51
N GLN A 398 -21.11 -12.51 -43.18
CA GLN A 398 -20.46 -13.41 -44.17
C GLN A 398 -21.44 -13.89 -45.24
N VAL A 399 -22.63 -14.29 -44.82
CA VAL A 399 -23.69 -14.70 -45.78
C VAL A 399 -24.11 -13.51 -46.67
N ALA A 400 -24.28 -12.32 -46.08
CA ALA A 400 -24.67 -11.12 -46.84
C ALA A 400 -23.59 -10.70 -47.84
N VAL A 401 -22.28 -10.85 -47.51
CA VAL A 401 -21.18 -10.60 -48.44
C VAL A 401 -21.26 -11.54 -49.63
N ILE A 402 -21.57 -12.82 -49.41
CA ILE A 402 -21.68 -13.80 -50.51
C ILE A 402 -22.89 -13.47 -51.37
N VAL A 403 -24.08 -13.24 -50.80
CA VAL A 403 -25.29 -12.96 -51.52
C VAL A 403 -25.20 -11.64 -52.32
N TYR A 404 -24.72 -10.58 -51.70
CA TYR A 404 -24.56 -9.30 -52.39
C TYR A 404 -23.40 -9.35 -53.39
N GLY A 405 -22.31 -10.05 -53.05
CA GLY A 405 -21.17 -10.30 -53.93
C GLY A 405 -21.54 -11.08 -55.18
N PHE A 406 -22.45 -12.05 -55.08
CA PHE A 406 -22.95 -12.78 -56.23
C PHE A 406 -23.62 -11.86 -57.26
N HIS A 407 -24.43 -10.91 -56.81
CA HIS A 407 -25.05 -9.93 -57.71
C HIS A 407 -24.02 -9.02 -58.39
N LEU A 408 -23.03 -8.53 -57.66
CA LEU A 408 -21.97 -7.70 -58.22
C LEU A 408 -21.04 -8.48 -59.16
N PHE A 409 -20.84 -9.79 -58.90
CA PHE A 409 -20.06 -10.66 -59.74
C PHE A 409 -20.72 -10.92 -61.10
N ILE A 410 -22.05 -11.15 -61.12
CA ILE A 410 -22.80 -11.31 -62.39
C ILE A 410 -22.71 -10.03 -63.25
N ASN A 411 -22.72 -8.85 -62.62
CA ASN A 411 -22.55 -7.58 -63.30
C ASN A 411 -21.10 -7.29 -63.73
N GLN A 412 -20.15 -8.18 -63.42
CA GLN A 412 -18.72 -8.04 -63.67
C GLN A 412 -18.03 -6.88 -62.95
N ASP A 413 -18.66 -6.38 -61.89
CA ASP A 413 -18.10 -5.30 -61.06
C ASP A 413 -16.97 -5.75 -60.16
N ILE A 414 -16.94 -7.04 -59.77
CA ILE A 414 -15.96 -7.60 -58.83
C ILE A 414 -15.58 -9.04 -59.27
N THR A 415 -14.42 -9.51 -58.75
CA THR A 415 -13.90 -10.87 -59.00
C THR A 415 -14.37 -11.86 -57.93
N MET A 416 -14.26 -13.16 -58.23
CA MET A 416 -14.53 -14.23 -57.25
C MET A 416 -13.58 -14.15 -56.05
N GLY A 417 -12.28 -13.88 -56.26
CA GLY A 417 -11.31 -13.69 -55.21
C GLY A 417 -11.61 -12.49 -54.30
N ALA A 418 -12.16 -11.41 -54.91
CA ALA A 418 -12.60 -10.24 -54.16
C ALA A 418 -13.73 -10.57 -53.17
N ILE A 419 -14.69 -11.42 -53.55
CA ILE A 419 -15.80 -11.87 -52.66
C ILE A 419 -15.22 -12.64 -51.48
N ILE A 420 -14.33 -13.61 -51.76
CA ILE A 420 -13.73 -14.45 -50.70
C ILE A 420 -12.84 -13.61 -49.76
N ALA A 421 -12.01 -12.73 -50.32
CA ALA A 421 -11.20 -11.82 -49.53
C ALA A 421 -12.06 -10.90 -48.64
N THR A 422 -13.13 -10.34 -49.21
CA THR A 422 -14.05 -9.48 -48.44
C THR A 422 -14.76 -10.26 -47.33
N MET A 423 -15.15 -11.49 -47.53
CA MET A 423 -15.74 -12.35 -46.50
C MET A 423 -14.78 -12.54 -45.32
N ILE A 424 -13.49 -12.82 -45.58
CA ILE A 424 -12.46 -12.97 -44.55
C ILE A 424 -12.19 -11.65 -43.86
N LEU A 425 -12.07 -10.55 -44.62
CA LEU A 425 -11.85 -9.21 -44.08
C LEU A 425 -13.02 -8.70 -43.23
N SER A 426 -14.25 -9.01 -43.62
CA SER A 426 -15.47 -8.70 -42.83
C SER A 426 -15.40 -9.37 -41.45
N GLY A 427 -14.95 -10.63 -41.40
CA GLY A 427 -14.70 -11.32 -40.13
C GLY A 427 -13.63 -10.61 -39.25
N LYS A 428 -12.52 -10.17 -39.86
CA LYS A 428 -11.47 -9.41 -39.17
C LYS A 428 -11.94 -8.02 -38.71
N THR A 429 -12.81 -7.37 -39.47
CA THR A 429 -13.40 -6.07 -39.12
C THR A 429 -14.29 -6.14 -37.88
N LEU A 430 -15.05 -7.22 -37.72
CA LEU A 430 -15.96 -7.40 -36.57
C LEU A 430 -15.26 -8.05 -35.35
N ALA A 431 -14.09 -8.68 -35.51
CA ALA A 431 -13.37 -9.37 -34.43
C ALA A 431 -13.00 -8.46 -33.23
N PRO A 432 -12.51 -7.21 -33.41
CA PRO A 432 -12.26 -6.31 -32.28
C PRO A 432 -13.51 -5.99 -31.46
N LEU A 433 -14.69 -5.87 -32.11
CA LEU A 433 -15.97 -5.63 -31.46
C LEU A 433 -16.41 -6.84 -30.63
N ALA A 434 -16.16 -8.06 -31.13
CA ALA A 434 -16.43 -9.29 -30.39
C ALA A 434 -15.57 -9.37 -29.12
N LYS A 435 -14.27 -9.07 -29.22
CA LYS A 435 -13.36 -8.99 -28.06
C LYS A 435 -13.80 -7.92 -27.08
N LEU A 436 -14.19 -6.72 -27.55
CA LEU A 436 -14.67 -5.64 -26.70
C LEU A 436 -15.92 -6.07 -25.92
N SER A 437 -16.88 -6.73 -26.56
CA SER A 437 -18.09 -7.24 -25.91
C SER A 437 -17.78 -8.21 -24.77
N GLN A 438 -16.87 -9.16 -24.96
CA GLN A 438 -16.41 -10.10 -23.92
C GLN A 438 -15.69 -9.38 -22.78
N THR A 439 -14.95 -8.33 -23.11
CA THR A 439 -14.15 -7.56 -22.18
C THR A 439 -14.99 -6.61 -21.30
N LEU A 440 -16.18 -6.18 -21.77
CA LEU A 440 -17.06 -5.26 -21.02
C LEU A 440 -17.49 -5.80 -19.65
N ALA A 441 -17.64 -7.12 -19.52
CA ALA A 441 -17.93 -7.73 -18.22
C ALA A 441 -16.74 -7.55 -17.23
N LYS A 442 -15.53 -7.75 -17.73
CA LYS A 442 -14.29 -7.53 -16.96
C LYS A 442 -14.10 -6.06 -16.63
N LEU A 443 -14.36 -5.17 -17.58
CA LEU A 443 -14.34 -3.72 -17.39
C LEU A 443 -15.29 -3.29 -16.27
N ASN A 444 -16.52 -3.78 -16.25
CA ASN A 444 -17.47 -3.45 -15.20
C ASN A 444 -17.00 -3.90 -13.81
N SER A 445 -16.46 -5.11 -13.71
CA SER A 445 -15.87 -5.60 -12.47
C SER A 445 -14.67 -4.75 -12.01
N ALA A 446 -13.81 -4.40 -12.95
CA ALA A 446 -12.66 -3.53 -12.68
C ALA A 446 -13.06 -2.09 -12.28
N LEU A 447 -14.11 -1.52 -12.88
CA LEU A 447 -14.63 -0.21 -12.51
C LEU A 447 -15.21 -0.21 -11.09
N ILE A 448 -15.91 -1.29 -10.71
CA ILE A 448 -16.42 -1.46 -9.33
C ILE A 448 -15.27 -1.62 -8.36
N ALA A 449 -14.28 -2.47 -8.67
CA ALA A 449 -13.08 -2.68 -7.89
C ALA A 449 -12.29 -1.37 -7.73
N ARG A 450 -12.08 -0.63 -8.83
CA ARG A 450 -11.43 0.69 -8.81
C ARG A 450 -12.17 1.67 -7.89
N LYS A 451 -13.51 1.71 -7.94
CA LYS A 451 -14.30 2.56 -7.06
C LYS A 451 -14.09 2.20 -5.59
N ASN A 452 -14.13 0.91 -5.23
CA ASN A 452 -13.90 0.44 -3.87
C ASN A 452 -12.47 0.79 -3.39
N LEU A 453 -11.46 0.61 -4.26
CA LEU A 453 -10.07 1.00 -3.98
C LEU A 453 -9.94 2.52 -3.80
N GLN A 454 -10.59 3.32 -4.66
CA GLN A 454 -10.60 4.77 -4.52
C GLN A 454 -11.25 5.22 -3.22
N GLU A 455 -12.35 4.59 -2.81
CA GLU A 455 -13.01 4.87 -1.53
C GLU A 455 -12.12 4.49 -0.35
N PHE A 456 -11.36 3.41 -0.46
CA PHE A 456 -10.39 2.99 0.56
C PHE A 456 -9.19 3.95 0.64
N LEU A 457 -8.58 4.29 -0.49
CA LEU A 457 -7.44 5.21 -0.55
C LEU A 457 -7.81 6.67 -0.21
N LYS A 458 -9.08 7.04 -0.37
CA LYS A 458 -9.63 8.34 0.08
C LYS A 458 -9.94 8.36 1.56
N GLN A 459 -10.06 7.22 2.23
CA GLN A 459 -10.20 7.19 3.66
C GLN A 459 -8.96 7.86 4.25
N ARG A 460 -9.18 9.07 4.69
CA ARG A 460 -8.19 10.05 5.05
C ARG A 460 -7.16 9.42 6.00
N ARG A 461 -5.89 9.32 5.58
CA ARG A 461 -4.88 9.83 6.48
C ARG A 461 -5.45 11.18 6.92
N LYS A 462 -5.75 11.40 8.17
CA LYS A 462 -5.77 12.75 8.66
C LYS A 462 -4.38 13.24 8.30
N ASN A 463 -4.29 14.01 7.20
CA ASN A 463 -3.08 14.71 6.92
C ASN A 463 -2.85 15.49 8.20
N ILE A 464 -1.84 15.12 8.89
CA ILE A 464 -1.15 15.99 9.80
C ILE A 464 -0.58 17.04 8.86
N VAL A 465 -1.47 17.98 8.48
CA VAL A 465 -1.09 19.25 7.86
C VAL A 465 -0.62 20.08 9.02
N GLY A 466 0.64 20.06 9.26
CA GLY A 466 1.32 20.69 10.34
C GLY A 466 2.34 19.70 10.83
N GLU A 467 3.58 20.04 10.69
CA GLU A 467 4.77 19.48 11.29
C GLU A 467 4.49 18.19 12.08
N GLU A 468 4.72 17.03 11.47
CA GLU A 468 4.97 15.82 12.25
C GLU A 468 6.13 16.20 13.16
N SER A 469 5.80 16.68 14.35
CA SER A 469 6.78 16.98 15.34
C SER A 469 7.45 15.66 15.64
N ALA A 470 8.73 15.56 15.26
CA ALA A 470 9.61 14.62 15.90
C ALA A 470 9.30 14.75 17.41
N PHE A 471 9.06 13.63 18.06
CA PHE A 471 8.77 13.56 19.48
C PHE A 471 9.70 14.55 20.19
N ASP A 472 9.18 15.67 20.66
CA ASP A 472 10.03 16.65 21.34
C ASP A 472 10.46 16.06 22.68
N VAL A 473 11.68 15.56 22.73
CA VAL A 473 12.27 14.91 23.91
C VAL A 473 12.50 15.91 25.03
N SER A 474 12.33 17.20 24.76
CA SER A 474 12.58 18.29 25.74
C SER A 474 11.42 18.50 26.70
N SER A 475 10.21 18.01 26.38
CA SER A 475 9.09 18.10 27.33
C SER A 475 9.27 17.03 28.41
N GLN A 476 9.24 17.44 29.65
CA GLN A 476 9.23 16.53 30.82
C GLN A 476 7.78 16.24 31.26
N GLU A 477 6.86 16.24 30.29
CA GLU A 477 5.45 16.03 30.55
C GLU A 477 5.12 14.53 30.63
N GLY A 478 4.06 14.19 31.31
CA GLY A 478 3.58 12.83 31.45
C GLY A 478 2.55 12.46 30.38
N ILE A 479 1.49 11.77 30.80
CA ILE A 479 0.35 11.41 29.96
C ILE A 479 -0.83 12.30 30.35
N GLN A 480 -1.46 12.95 29.37
CA GLN A 480 -2.61 13.82 29.59
C GLN A 480 -3.74 13.46 28.63
N VAL A 481 -4.93 13.30 29.16
CA VAL A 481 -6.18 13.10 28.41
C VAL A 481 -7.11 14.26 28.75
N ASP A 482 -7.45 15.07 27.74
CA ASP A 482 -8.23 16.30 27.96
C ASP A 482 -9.59 16.20 27.29
N ASN A 483 -10.65 16.19 28.14
CA ASN A 483 -12.06 16.29 27.76
C ASN A 483 -12.46 15.33 26.60
N VAL A 484 -11.94 14.10 26.62
CA VAL A 484 -12.10 13.14 25.53
C VAL A 484 -13.51 12.55 25.52
N THR A 485 -14.19 12.69 24.37
CA THR A 485 -15.41 11.97 24.02
C THR A 485 -15.14 11.01 22.87
N LEU A 486 -15.43 9.72 23.08
CA LEU A 486 -15.13 8.66 22.09
C LEU A 486 -16.31 7.71 21.94
N ARG A 487 -16.66 7.38 20.68
CA ARG A 487 -17.64 6.33 20.33
C ARG A 487 -16.94 5.23 19.53
N LEU A 488 -17.38 3.99 19.77
CA LEU A 488 -16.84 2.83 19.05
C LEU A 488 -17.47 2.62 17.68
N ALA A 489 -18.70 3.12 17.48
CA ALA A 489 -19.41 3.06 16.20
C ALA A 489 -20.31 4.28 16.03
N ASP A 490 -20.56 4.65 14.76
CA ASP A 490 -21.47 5.74 14.44
C ASP A 490 -22.89 5.46 14.99
N GLY A 491 -23.44 6.44 15.73
CA GLY A 491 -24.78 6.32 16.36
C GLY A 491 -24.80 5.53 17.68
N ALA A 492 -23.68 4.91 18.11
CA ALA A 492 -23.59 4.27 19.42
C ALA A 492 -23.50 5.31 20.54
N LYS A 493 -23.88 4.90 21.78
CA LYS A 493 -23.61 5.74 22.96
C LYS A 493 -22.10 5.96 23.10
N PRO A 494 -21.66 7.16 23.52
CA PRO A 494 -20.25 7.41 23.77
C PRO A 494 -19.72 6.45 24.84
N LEU A 495 -18.57 5.82 24.57
CA LEU A 495 -17.86 5.00 25.55
C LEU A 495 -17.18 5.91 26.58
N PHE A 496 -16.55 7.00 26.14
CA PHE A 496 -16.04 8.05 27.00
C PHE A 496 -16.86 9.32 26.80
N SER A 497 -17.18 10.01 27.89
CA SER A 497 -17.88 11.27 27.88
C SER A 497 -17.11 12.28 28.75
N GLN A 498 -16.39 13.18 28.07
CA GLN A 498 -15.57 14.21 28.70
C GLN A 498 -14.55 13.64 29.71
N LEU A 499 -13.86 12.57 29.29
CA LEU A 499 -12.83 11.92 30.11
C LEU A 499 -11.58 12.80 30.17
N SER A 500 -11.14 13.12 31.41
CA SER A 500 -9.88 13.83 31.65
C SER A 500 -9.05 13.09 32.70
N ILE A 501 -7.78 12.85 32.36
CA ILE A 501 -6.81 12.09 33.17
C ILE A 501 -5.46 12.77 33.02
N ASN A 502 -4.74 12.98 34.11
CA ASN A 502 -3.35 13.45 34.08
C ASN A 502 -2.45 12.48 34.86
N VAL A 503 -1.40 11.96 34.23
CA VAL A 503 -0.41 11.06 34.83
C VAL A 503 0.97 11.73 34.72
N PRO A 504 1.51 12.24 35.82
CA PRO A 504 2.84 12.82 35.84
C PRO A 504 3.91 11.87 35.35
N ARG A 505 4.98 12.40 34.79
CA ARG A 505 6.14 11.59 34.34
C ARG A 505 6.74 10.82 35.53
N GLY A 506 7.12 9.56 35.29
CA GLY A 506 7.65 8.66 36.31
C GLY A 506 6.60 8.01 37.21
N GLN A 507 5.32 8.41 37.12
CA GLN A 507 4.26 7.83 37.95
C GLN A 507 3.75 6.51 37.37
N LYS A 508 3.48 5.54 38.25
CA LYS A 508 2.85 4.26 37.91
C LYS A 508 1.39 4.28 38.27
N LEU A 509 0.51 4.33 37.27
CA LEU A 509 -0.95 4.36 37.40
C LEU A 509 -1.55 2.99 37.13
N ALA A 510 -2.31 2.45 38.06
CA ALA A 510 -3.20 1.32 37.81
C ALA A 510 -4.58 1.80 37.39
N VAL A 511 -5.11 1.25 36.31
CA VAL A 511 -6.48 1.49 35.84
C VAL A 511 -7.31 0.24 36.05
N ILE A 512 -8.32 0.35 36.91
CA ILE A 512 -9.23 -0.75 37.25
C ILE A 512 -10.68 -0.36 36.91
N GLY A 513 -11.56 -1.34 36.85
CA GLY A 513 -12.99 -1.10 36.57
C GLY A 513 -13.66 -2.35 36.01
N LYS A 514 -14.99 -2.35 35.99
CA LYS A 514 -15.79 -3.47 35.45
C LYS A 514 -15.46 -3.76 33.99
N SER A 515 -15.74 -4.98 33.53
CA SER A 515 -15.63 -5.30 32.09
C SER A 515 -16.53 -4.34 31.30
N GLY A 516 -16.02 -3.85 30.15
CA GLY A 516 -16.72 -2.85 29.33
C GLY A 516 -16.61 -1.40 29.77
N SER A 517 -15.87 -1.06 30.86
CA SER A 517 -15.68 0.33 31.30
C SER A 517 -14.79 1.17 30.39
N GLY A 518 -14.09 0.57 29.40
CA GLY A 518 -13.26 1.27 28.44
C GLY A 518 -11.75 1.20 28.69
N LYS A 519 -11.26 0.36 29.62
CA LYS A 519 -9.82 0.25 29.97
C LYS A 519 -8.92 -0.02 28.78
N THR A 520 -9.20 -1.06 28.01
CA THR A 520 -8.47 -1.39 26.76
C THR A 520 -8.57 -0.28 25.72
N THR A 521 -9.72 0.39 25.66
CA THR A 521 -9.92 1.53 24.75
C THR A 521 -9.10 2.74 25.17
N LEU A 522 -8.89 2.95 26.47
CA LEU A 522 -7.98 3.97 26.98
C LEU A 522 -6.54 3.69 26.54
N ILE A 523 -6.05 2.46 26.65
CA ILE A 523 -4.72 2.08 26.11
C ILE A 523 -4.65 2.35 24.62
N ARG A 524 -5.66 1.96 23.84
CA ARG A 524 -5.71 2.23 22.39
C ARG A 524 -5.74 3.72 22.06
N LEU A 525 -6.41 4.54 22.85
CA LEU A 525 -6.42 5.99 22.71
C LEU A 525 -5.02 6.56 22.93
N LEU A 526 -4.34 6.15 24.01
CA LEU A 526 -2.99 6.61 24.36
C LEU A 526 -1.92 6.15 23.36
N CYS A 527 -2.18 5.07 22.59
CA CYS A 527 -1.34 4.63 21.48
C CYS A 527 -1.70 5.31 20.14
N GLY A 528 -2.66 6.23 20.09
CA GLY A 528 -3.16 6.85 18.87
C GLY A 528 -3.91 5.88 17.92
N LEU A 529 -4.30 4.69 18.41
CA LEU A 529 -5.05 3.70 17.63
C LEU A 529 -6.56 4.00 17.59
N SER A 530 -7.07 4.73 18.58
CA SER A 530 -8.45 5.21 18.64
C SER A 530 -8.46 6.73 18.57
N GLU A 531 -9.31 7.29 17.71
CA GLU A 531 -9.42 8.73 17.51
C GLU A 531 -10.65 9.26 18.25
N PRO A 532 -10.51 10.25 19.16
CA PRO A 532 -11.64 10.85 19.84
C PRO A 532 -12.47 11.73 18.90
N GLU A 533 -13.76 11.89 19.18
CA GLU A 533 -14.63 12.85 18.48
C GLU A 533 -14.39 14.27 18.97
N VAL A 534 -14.16 14.42 20.28
CA VAL A 534 -13.89 15.68 20.96
C VAL A 534 -12.77 15.44 21.97
N GLY A 535 -11.92 16.42 22.18
CA GLY A 535 -10.79 16.35 23.10
C GLY A 535 -9.56 15.72 22.47
N THR A 536 -8.47 15.64 23.23
CA THR A 536 -7.15 15.17 22.77
C THR A 536 -6.45 14.38 23.85
N ALA A 537 -5.60 13.44 23.46
CA ALA A 537 -4.69 12.73 24.35
C ALA A 537 -3.24 13.07 24.01
N PHE A 538 -2.45 13.38 25.01
CA PHE A 538 -1.04 13.74 24.89
C PHE A 538 -0.17 12.72 25.62
N VAL A 539 0.99 12.41 25.04
CA VAL A 539 2.05 11.67 25.69
C VAL A 539 3.33 12.47 25.50
N ASP A 540 3.99 12.80 26.60
CA ASP A 540 5.17 13.68 26.63
C ASP A 540 4.92 15.02 25.90
N GLY A 541 3.76 15.64 26.12
CA GLY A 541 3.36 16.91 25.49
C GLY A 541 2.98 16.82 24.01
N ASN A 542 3.05 15.63 23.40
CA ASN A 542 2.72 15.43 21.98
C ASN A 542 1.35 14.80 21.82
N ASP A 543 0.53 15.33 20.92
CA ASP A 543 -0.75 14.71 20.54
C ASP A 543 -0.50 13.34 19.92
N VAL A 544 -0.96 12.28 20.60
CA VAL A 544 -0.81 10.88 20.14
C VAL A 544 -1.39 10.61 18.74
N THR A 545 -2.28 11.47 18.27
CA THR A 545 -2.85 11.39 16.93
C THR A 545 -1.96 12.03 15.87
N SER A 546 -0.98 12.84 16.26
CA SER A 546 -0.07 13.59 15.38
C SER A 546 1.35 12.99 15.31
N ILE A 547 1.71 12.07 16.22
CA ILE A 547 3.04 11.46 16.28
C ILE A 547 3.20 10.42 15.17
N ASP A 548 4.42 10.33 14.60
CA ASP A 548 4.80 9.22 13.71
C ASP A 548 4.74 7.88 14.46
N ARG A 549 4.09 6.89 13.86
CA ARG A 549 4.00 5.55 14.45
C ARG A 549 5.35 4.89 14.65
N ALA A 550 6.32 5.13 13.76
CA ALA A 550 7.68 4.63 13.93
C ALA A 550 8.36 5.18 15.19
N ASP A 551 8.07 6.44 15.56
CA ASP A 551 8.57 7.06 16.77
C ASP A 551 7.77 6.68 18.02
N VAL A 552 6.46 6.40 17.86
CA VAL A 552 5.60 5.94 18.97
C VAL A 552 6.18 4.68 19.60
N PHE A 553 6.59 3.69 18.80
CA PHE A 553 7.08 2.41 19.34
C PHE A 553 8.42 2.52 20.10
N LYS A 554 9.28 3.48 19.74
CA LYS A 554 10.53 3.74 20.47
C LYS A 554 10.29 4.45 21.80
N LYS A 555 9.17 5.15 21.96
CA LYS A 555 8.83 5.95 23.12
C LYS A 555 7.77 5.33 24.00
N ILE A 556 6.88 4.53 23.41
CA ILE A 556 5.75 3.92 24.12
C ILE A 556 5.81 2.41 23.92
N GLY A 557 6.15 1.68 24.96
CA GLY A 557 6.06 0.22 24.99
C GLY A 557 4.62 -0.20 25.29
N VAL A 558 4.06 -1.05 24.44
CA VAL A 558 2.64 -1.45 24.55
C VAL A 558 2.52 -2.97 24.61
N CYS A 559 1.79 -3.46 25.61
CA CYS A 559 1.33 -4.85 25.69
C CYS A 559 -0.19 -4.89 25.75
N PHE A 560 -0.82 -5.48 24.74
CA PHE A 560 -2.29 -5.66 24.71
C PHE A 560 -2.72 -6.94 25.43
N GLN A 561 -3.98 -6.99 25.82
CA GLN A 561 -4.59 -8.13 26.52
C GLN A 561 -4.51 -9.43 25.69
N ASP A 562 -4.74 -9.36 24.37
CA ASP A 562 -4.64 -10.50 23.47
C ASP A 562 -3.22 -10.55 22.86
N PRO A 563 -2.37 -11.50 23.27
CA PRO A 563 -1.00 -11.59 22.76
C PRO A 563 -0.99 -12.09 21.32
N TRP A 564 -0.45 -11.27 20.41
CA TRP A 564 -0.32 -11.61 19.00
C TRP A 564 1.14 -11.92 18.64
N VAL A 565 1.37 -13.15 18.13
CA VAL A 565 2.67 -13.61 17.67
C VAL A 565 2.59 -13.95 16.19
N PHE A 566 3.53 -13.44 15.40
CA PHE A 566 3.64 -13.73 13.97
C PHE A 566 4.41 -15.02 13.72
N ALA A 567 4.21 -15.64 12.56
CA ALA A 567 5.05 -16.73 12.11
C ALA A 567 6.48 -16.23 11.86
N GLY A 568 7.48 -16.98 12.33
CA GLY A 568 8.90 -16.61 12.28
C GLY A 568 9.63 -17.07 13.54
N THR A 569 10.73 -16.42 13.91
CA THR A 569 11.47 -16.71 15.15
C THR A 569 10.99 -15.86 16.32
N ILE A 570 11.39 -16.21 17.55
CA ILE A 570 11.14 -15.39 18.75
C ILE A 570 11.88 -14.05 18.60
N ARG A 571 13.11 -14.05 18.06
CA ARG A 571 13.89 -12.86 17.71
C ARG A 571 13.06 -11.92 16.83
N GLU A 572 12.60 -12.40 15.69
CA GLU A 572 11.80 -11.62 14.74
C GLU A 572 10.52 -11.06 15.37
N ASN A 573 9.91 -11.82 16.27
CA ASN A 573 8.72 -11.39 16.97
C ASN A 573 8.97 -10.27 18.00
N ILE A 574 10.11 -10.23 18.62
CA ILE A 574 10.45 -9.17 19.61
C ILE A 574 10.98 -7.94 18.89
N ALA A 575 11.90 -8.12 17.94
CA ALA A 575 12.49 -7.02 17.18
C ALA A 575 11.51 -6.39 16.17
N LEU A 576 10.53 -7.15 15.63
CA LEU A 576 9.54 -6.70 14.61
C LEU A 576 10.18 -5.94 13.43
N GLY A 577 11.34 -6.41 12.95
CA GLY A 577 12.04 -5.82 11.81
C GLY A 577 12.83 -4.55 12.12
N HIS A 578 13.04 -4.23 13.38
CA HIS A 578 13.96 -3.17 13.78
C HIS A 578 15.39 -3.71 13.81
N GLU A 579 16.19 -3.27 12.84
CA GLU A 579 17.61 -3.68 12.72
C GLU A 579 18.52 -3.05 13.79
N ASP A 580 18.05 -1.99 14.44
CA ASP A 580 18.77 -1.25 15.50
C ASP A 580 18.81 -2.02 16.85
N ILE A 581 18.19 -3.20 16.96
CA ILE A 581 18.07 -3.98 18.19
C ILE A 581 19.05 -5.15 18.12
N ASP A 582 19.98 -5.19 19.07
CA ASP A 582 20.90 -6.32 19.23
C ASP A 582 20.31 -7.45 20.09
N ASP A 583 20.95 -8.61 20.04
CA ASP A 583 20.51 -9.79 20.78
C ASP A 583 20.58 -9.60 22.29
N ASP A 584 21.53 -8.82 22.79
CA ASP A 584 21.67 -8.54 24.22
C ASP A 584 20.45 -7.74 24.73
N GLN A 585 19.97 -6.78 23.95
CA GLN A 585 18.77 -6.02 24.26
C GLN A 585 17.51 -6.91 24.25
N ILE A 586 17.41 -7.84 23.28
CA ILE A 586 16.29 -8.79 23.21
C ILE A 586 16.33 -9.75 24.41
N VAL A 587 17.49 -10.29 24.76
CA VAL A 587 17.67 -11.18 25.91
C VAL A 587 17.35 -10.46 27.23
N LEU A 588 17.77 -9.19 27.36
CA LEU A 588 17.43 -8.37 28.53
C LEU A 588 15.90 -8.17 28.63
N ALA A 589 15.25 -7.83 27.52
CA ALA A 589 13.81 -7.65 27.48
C ALA A 589 13.06 -8.95 27.82
N LEU A 590 13.56 -10.10 27.34
CA LEU A 590 13.02 -11.42 27.70
C LEU A 590 13.16 -11.71 29.19
N LYS A 591 14.31 -11.45 29.79
CA LYS A 591 14.52 -11.62 31.25
C LYS A 591 13.54 -10.78 32.05
N LEU A 592 13.36 -9.51 31.65
CA LEU A 592 12.40 -8.61 32.30
C LEU A 592 10.95 -9.09 32.18
N ALA A 593 10.62 -9.75 31.06
CA ALA A 593 9.28 -10.30 30.80
C ALA A 593 9.05 -11.68 31.45
N GLY A 594 10.04 -12.27 32.15
CA GLY A 594 9.96 -13.63 32.72
C GLY A 594 10.37 -14.72 31.74
N GLY A 595 11.29 -14.41 30.83
CA GLY A 595 11.75 -15.28 29.75
C GLY A 595 12.45 -16.57 30.20
N ASP A 596 12.91 -16.65 31.44
CA ASP A 596 13.48 -17.87 32.03
C ASP A 596 12.53 -19.08 31.90
N ALA A 597 11.23 -18.85 31.79
CA ALA A 597 10.22 -19.88 31.54
C ALA A 597 10.22 -20.42 30.08
N LEU A 598 10.92 -19.78 29.17
CA LEU A 598 11.07 -20.23 27.77
C LEU A 598 12.28 -21.17 27.62
N GLY A 599 13.27 -21.05 28.48
CA GLY A 599 14.47 -21.88 28.48
C GLY A 599 15.61 -21.25 29.30
N ASN A 600 16.60 -22.07 29.67
CA ASN A 600 17.76 -21.63 30.46
C ASN A 600 18.76 -20.81 29.64
N ASP A 601 18.91 -21.12 28.37
CA ASP A 601 19.74 -20.36 27.42
C ASP A 601 18.83 -19.47 26.55
N LEU A 602 18.74 -18.20 26.92
CA LEU A 602 17.89 -17.25 26.22
C LEU A 602 18.40 -16.91 24.81
N TYR A 603 19.69 -17.03 24.53
CA TYR A 603 20.19 -16.84 23.16
C TYR A 603 19.72 -17.97 22.23
N ALA A 604 19.75 -19.21 22.72
CA ALA A 604 19.17 -20.35 21.97
C ALA A 604 17.66 -20.21 21.79
N VAL A 605 16.96 -19.65 22.76
CA VAL A 605 15.52 -19.39 22.70
C VAL A 605 15.15 -18.41 21.59
N LEU A 606 16.03 -17.45 21.22
CA LEU A 606 15.77 -16.47 20.15
C LEU A 606 15.49 -17.14 18.80
N GLU A 607 16.13 -18.27 18.51
CA GLU A 607 15.95 -19.06 17.29
C GLU A 607 14.71 -19.93 17.29
N GLY A 608 13.98 -19.97 18.42
CA GLY A 608 12.75 -20.75 18.58
C GLY A 608 11.70 -20.33 17.56
N ALA A 609 11.16 -21.32 16.82
CA ALA A 609 10.15 -21.07 15.80
C ALA A 609 8.79 -20.75 16.40
N CYS A 610 8.14 -19.71 15.92
CA CYS A 610 6.74 -19.36 16.17
C CYS A 610 5.93 -19.70 14.92
N LEU A 611 4.90 -20.55 15.06
CA LEU A 611 3.94 -20.81 13.99
C LEU A 611 2.88 -19.69 13.92
N ASP A 612 2.00 -19.76 12.92
CA ASP A 612 0.93 -18.77 12.76
C ASP A 612 0.15 -18.57 14.07
N ARG A 613 0.01 -17.31 14.47
CA ARG A 613 -0.57 -16.87 15.75
C ARG A 613 0.05 -17.53 17.00
N GLY A 614 1.29 -18.01 16.88
CA GLY A 614 1.95 -18.73 17.96
C GLY A 614 1.20 -20.00 18.37
N SER A 615 0.62 -20.74 17.41
CA SER A 615 -0.20 -21.93 17.70
C SER A 615 0.57 -23.05 18.41
N ASN A 616 1.90 -23.03 18.33
CA ASN A 616 2.80 -23.95 19.03
C ASN A 616 3.21 -23.46 20.43
N LEU A 617 2.77 -22.28 20.86
CA LEU A 617 3.15 -21.66 22.13
C LEU A 617 1.98 -21.68 23.11
N SER A 618 2.27 -21.86 24.40
CA SER A 618 1.28 -21.66 25.46
C SER A 618 0.87 -20.18 25.58
N GLY A 619 -0.27 -19.90 26.22
CA GLY A 619 -0.73 -18.53 26.48
C GLY A 619 0.30 -17.69 27.24
N GLY A 620 0.95 -18.26 28.25
CA GLY A 620 2.02 -17.61 29.02
C GLY A 620 3.26 -17.31 28.17
N GLN A 621 3.68 -18.26 27.31
CA GLN A 621 4.82 -18.04 26.40
C GLN A 621 4.55 -16.90 25.40
N LYS A 622 3.35 -16.87 24.81
CA LYS A 622 2.93 -15.74 23.94
C LYS A 622 2.98 -14.41 24.68
N GLN A 623 2.51 -14.41 25.91
CA GLN A 623 2.47 -13.22 26.74
C GLN A 623 3.87 -12.73 27.11
N ILE A 624 4.82 -13.62 27.43
CA ILE A 624 6.24 -13.28 27.62
C ILE A 624 6.80 -12.59 26.38
N ILE A 625 6.61 -13.15 25.19
CA ILE A 625 7.13 -12.59 23.93
C ILE A 625 6.55 -11.20 23.67
N THR A 626 5.24 -11.03 23.87
CA THR A 626 4.59 -9.72 23.62
C THR A 626 4.96 -8.68 24.68
N LEU A 627 5.19 -9.12 25.92
CA LEU A 627 5.68 -8.26 26.99
C LEU A 627 7.14 -7.85 26.75
N ALA A 628 8.02 -8.79 26.35
CA ALA A 628 9.40 -8.50 25.96
C ALA A 628 9.47 -7.47 24.82
N ARG A 629 8.59 -7.60 23.81
CA ARG A 629 8.43 -6.62 22.75
C ARG A 629 8.16 -5.20 23.27
N SER A 630 7.38 -5.06 24.34
CA SER A 630 7.10 -3.76 24.95
C SER A 630 8.27 -3.16 25.73
N PHE A 631 9.26 -3.99 26.12
CA PHE A 631 10.42 -3.58 26.91
C PHE A 631 11.68 -3.33 26.08
N VAL A 632 11.79 -3.91 24.88
CA VAL A 632 13.04 -4.01 24.10
C VAL A 632 13.72 -2.67 23.84
N PHE A 633 12.96 -1.60 23.60
CA PHE A 633 13.50 -0.24 23.43
C PHE A 633 13.71 0.52 24.76
N SER A 634 13.46 -0.11 25.88
CA SER A 634 13.47 0.56 27.20
C SER A 634 12.69 1.88 27.20
N PRO A 635 11.43 1.89 26.75
CA PRO A 635 10.69 3.12 26.48
C PRO A 635 10.38 3.91 27.76
N PRO A 636 10.30 5.26 27.69
CA PRO A 636 9.93 6.08 28.82
C PRO A 636 8.48 5.92 29.29
N PHE A 637 7.60 5.43 28.39
CA PHE A 637 6.18 5.19 28.67
C PHE A 637 5.84 3.73 28.41
N LEU A 638 5.17 3.09 29.37
CA LEU A 638 4.68 1.71 29.27
C LEU A 638 3.17 1.67 29.44
N LEU A 639 2.48 1.11 28.45
CA LEU A 639 1.03 0.93 28.44
C LEU A 639 0.73 -0.57 28.42
N LEU A 640 0.35 -1.13 29.56
CA LEU A 640 0.22 -2.56 29.77
C LEU A 640 -1.22 -2.93 30.07
N ASP A 641 -1.86 -3.70 29.19
CA ASP A 641 -3.24 -4.19 29.35
C ASP A 641 -3.23 -5.67 29.74
N GLU A 642 -3.48 -5.94 31.01
CA GLU A 642 -3.46 -7.27 31.62
C GLU A 642 -2.19 -8.10 31.30
N PRO A 643 -0.97 -7.55 31.52
CA PRO A 643 0.28 -8.10 31.02
C PRO A 643 0.63 -9.49 31.56
N THR A 644 -0.03 -9.95 32.62
CA THR A 644 0.25 -11.25 33.27
C THR A 644 -0.99 -12.17 33.30
N SER A 645 -1.99 -11.91 32.45
CA SER A 645 -3.29 -12.65 32.51
C SER A 645 -3.12 -14.16 32.33
N SER A 646 -2.16 -14.59 31.50
CA SER A 646 -1.89 -16.02 31.19
C SER A 646 -0.66 -16.58 31.92
N MET A 647 -0.10 -15.86 32.90
CA MET A 647 1.08 -16.27 33.68
C MET A 647 0.66 -16.89 35.00
N ASP A 648 1.48 -17.83 35.47
CA ASP A 648 1.32 -18.37 36.83
C ASP A 648 1.76 -17.36 37.91
N ALA A 649 1.52 -17.68 39.18
CA ALA A 649 1.79 -16.75 40.30
C ALA A 649 3.27 -16.46 40.50
N ALA A 650 4.17 -17.39 40.17
CA ALA A 650 5.61 -17.22 40.31
C ALA A 650 6.14 -16.25 39.25
N MET A 651 5.78 -16.49 37.99
CA MET A 651 6.10 -15.60 36.86
C MET A 651 5.49 -14.19 37.06
N GLU A 652 4.23 -14.12 37.45
CA GLU A 652 3.57 -12.83 37.76
C GLU A 652 4.38 -12.06 38.81
N SER A 653 4.77 -12.70 39.90
CA SER A 653 5.53 -12.07 40.97
C SER A 653 6.90 -11.60 40.48
N GLN A 654 7.55 -12.31 39.55
CA GLN A 654 8.82 -11.92 38.93
C GLN A 654 8.62 -10.67 38.05
N VAL A 655 7.63 -10.67 37.17
CA VAL A 655 7.31 -9.54 36.30
C VAL A 655 6.96 -8.29 37.09
N ILE A 656 6.15 -8.42 38.18
CA ILE A 656 5.81 -7.30 39.06
C ILE A 656 7.07 -6.70 39.68
N ARG A 657 7.99 -7.54 40.17
CA ARG A 657 9.26 -7.12 40.75
C ARG A 657 10.09 -6.38 39.72
N ASN A 658 10.23 -6.96 38.52
CA ASN A 658 10.97 -6.36 37.41
C ASN A 658 10.41 -4.99 37.01
N ILE A 659 9.07 -4.83 36.91
CA ILE A 659 8.42 -3.54 36.64
C ILE A 659 8.72 -2.53 37.76
N LYS A 660 8.75 -2.96 39.01
CA LYS A 660 9.02 -2.09 40.13
C LYS A 660 10.48 -1.63 40.22
N GLU A 661 11.43 -2.54 39.97
CA GLU A 661 12.86 -2.32 40.17
C GLU A 661 13.56 -1.69 38.95
N ASN A 662 13.23 -2.15 37.74
CA ASN A 662 13.91 -1.74 36.52
C ASN A 662 13.25 -0.56 35.77
N PHE A 663 12.00 -0.21 36.13
CA PHE A 663 11.27 0.89 35.49
C PHE A 663 10.89 1.98 36.51
N GLN A 664 11.81 2.35 37.43
CA GLN A 664 11.54 3.34 38.48
C GLN A 664 11.21 4.73 37.93
N ASP A 665 11.98 5.18 36.93
CA ASP A 665 11.84 6.50 36.32
C ASP A 665 10.88 6.51 35.10
N ARG A 666 10.15 5.41 34.87
CA ARG A 666 9.25 5.29 33.72
C ARG A 666 7.79 5.55 34.13
N THR A 667 7.07 6.17 33.22
CA THR A 667 5.62 6.33 33.37
C THR A 667 4.92 5.05 32.93
N VAL A 668 4.16 4.43 33.82
CA VAL A 668 3.49 3.15 33.54
C VAL A 668 1.99 3.32 33.71
N VAL A 669 1.20 2.97 32.69
CA VAL A 669 -0.25 2.78 32.81
C VAL A 669 -0.54 1.31 32.73
N LEU A 670 -0.99 0.73 33.83
CA LEU A 670 -1.24 -0.69 34.00
C LEU A 670 -2.74 -0.94 34.16
N VAL A 671 -3.35 -1.57 33.18
CA VAL A 671 -4.73 -2.08 33.28
C VAL A 671 -4.70 -3.46 33.87
N THR A 672 -5.41 -3.68 34.99
CA THR A 672 -5.43 -5.01 35.62
C THR A 672 -6.69 -5.24 36.44
N HIS A 673 -7.04 -6.53 36.59
CA HIS A 673 -8.00 -7.03 37.56
C HIS A 673 -7.32 -7.80 38.72
N LYS A 674 -6.02 -8.00 38.64
CA LYS A 674 -5.25 -8.77 39.64
C LYS A 674 -4.74 -7.87 40.76
N PRO A 675 -5.09 -8.16 42.04
CA PRO A 675 -4.68 -7.33 43.18
C PRO A 675 -3.17 -7.21 43.35
N ASN A 676 -2.42 -8.26 43.00
CA ASN A 676 -0.95 -8.27 43.16
C ASN A 676 -0.28 -7.22 42.30
N LEU A 677 -0.78 -6.96 41.08
CA LEU A 677 -0.24 -5.96 40.17
C LEU A 677 -0.42 -4.53 40.70
N LEU A 678 -1.41 -4.27 41.54
CA LEU A 678 -1.60 -2.96 42.18
C LEU A 678 -0.43 -2.59 43.09
N ASN A 679 0.36 -3.58 43.56
CA ASN A 679 1.54 -3.33 44.40
C ASN A 679 2.71 -2.69 43.62
N ALA A 680 2.67 -2.76 42.30
CA ALA A 680 3.67 -2.10 41.43
C ALA A 680 3.30 -0.63 41.11
N CYS A 681 2.13 -0.16 41.52
CA CYS A 681 1.61 1.15 41.16
C CYS A 681 1.49 2.09 42.37
N ASP A 682 1.66 3.39 42.12
CA ASP A 682 1.61 4.44 43.10
C ASP A 682 0.19 5.00 43.25
N ARG A 683 -0.56 5.02 42.15
CA ARG A 683 -1.90 5.62 42.04
C ARG A 683 -2.85 4.63 41.37
N ILE A 684 -4.09 4.70 41.81
CA ILE A 684 -5.17 3.86 41.26
C ILE A 684 -6.28 4.75 40.70
N LEU A 685 -6.76 4.43 39.52
CA LEU A 685 -7.88 5.08 38.87
C LEU A 685 -8.97 4.05 38.58
N VAL A 686 -10.18 4.32 39.01
CA VAL A 686 -11.34 3.45 38.77
C VAL A 686 -12.18 4.04 37.65
N LEU A 687 -12.30 3.30 36.55
CA LEU A 687 -13.17 3.63 35.42
C LEU A 687 -14.54 2.93 35.59
N GLU A 688 -15.62 3.68 35.55
CA GLU A 688 -16.98 3.15 35.52
C GLU A 688 -17.86 3.94 34.57
N GLY A 689 -18.53 3.23 33.64
CA GLY A 689 -19.40 3.91 32.66
C GLY A 689 -18.69 4.91 31.76
N GLY A 690 -17.38 4.74 31.48
CA GLY A 690 -16.59 5.66 30.66
C GLY A 690 -16.20 6.97 31.35
N LYS A 691 -16.31 7.06 32.68
CA LYS A 691 -15.90 8.19 33.51
C LYS A 691 -14.97 7.73 34.62
N VAL A 692 -14.21 8.67 35.17
CA VAL A 692 -13.43 8.45 36.38
C VAL A 692 -14.36 8.42 37.57
N ALA A 693 -14.53 7.25 38.18
CA ALA A 693 -15.36 7.06 39.38
C ALA A 693 -14.58 7.33 40.68
N TRP A 694 -13.27 7.04 40.66
CA TRP A 694 -12.38 7.28 41.79
C TRP A 694 -10.94 7.44 41.28
N ASP A 695 -10.17 8.28 41.95
CA ASP A 695 -8.75 8.53 41.60
C ASP A 695 -8.01 8.95 42.88
N GLY A 696 -6.92 8.26 43.20
CA GLY A 696 -6.16 8.56 44.42
C GLY A 696 -4.94 7.65 44.61
N SER A 697 -4.23 7.81 45.73
CA SER A 697 -3.08 6.96 46.03
C SER A 697 -3.50 5.50 46.31
N ARG A 698 -2.57 4.56 46.03
CA ARG A 698 -2.81 3.15 46.34
C ARG A 698 -3.21 2.95 47.81
N GLU A 699 -2.57 3.66 48.76
CA GLU A 699 -2.85 3.53 50.20
C GLU A 699 -4.28 3.94 50.54
N GLN A 700 -4.77 5.04 49.95
CA GLN A 700 -6.16 5.48 50.13
C GLN A 700 -7.16 4.45 49.58
N TYR A 701 -6.83 3.83 48.44
CA TYR A 701 -7.69 2.80 47.86
C TYR A 701 -7.75 1.52 48.69
N VAL A 702 -6.62 1.06 49.22
CA VAL A 702 -6.55 -0.12 50.11
C VAL A 702 -7.36 0.16 51.42
N LYS A 703 -7.23 1.36 51.99
CA LYS A 703 -8.04 1.78 53.16
C LYS A 703 -9.52 1.72 52.84
N LEU A 704 -9.96 2.29 51.74
CA LEU A 704 -11.36 2.27 51.28
C LEU A 704 -11.89 0.85 51.09
N LEU A 705 -11.10 -0.08 50.55
CA LEU A 705 -11.48 -1.48 50.42
C LEU A 705 -11.65 -2.19 51.78
N ASN A 706 -10.75 -1.90 52.72
CA ASN A 706 -10.82 -2.49 54.05
C ASN A 706 -12.03 -1.95 54.84
N GLU A 707 -12.34 -0.66 54.71
CA GLU A 707 -13.55 -0.06 55.30
C GLU A 707 -14.84 -0.67 54.74
N ARG A 708 -14.88 -0.91 53.38
CA ARG A 708 -16.04 -1.59 52.77
C ARG A 708 -16.19 -3.04 53.21
N LYS A 709 -15.06 -3.77 53.37
CA LYS A 709 -15.10 -5.14 53.90
C LYS A 709 -15.51 -5.23 55.37
N ALA A 710 -15.23 -4.20 56.14
CA ALA A 710 -15.63 -4.12 57.53
C ALA A 710 -17.12 -3.71 57.71
N ALA A 711 -17.73 -3.09 56.67
CA ALA A 711 -19.11 -2.64 56.63
C ALA A 711 -20.07 -3.65 55.97
N SER A 712 -19.54 -4.63 55.27
CA SER A 712 -20.29 -5.77 54.66
C SER A 712 -20.23 -7.01 55.54
#